data_e0764e4f86ef99f41c9501c050edbc42
#
_entry.id   e0764e4f86ef99f41c9501c050edbc42
#
_cell.length_a   1.000
_cell.length_b   1.000
_cell.length_c   1.000
_cell.angle_alpha   90.00
_cell.angle_beta   90.00
_cell.angle_gamma   90.00
#
_symmetry.space_group_name_H-M   'P 1'
#
loop_
_entity.id
_entity.type
_entity.pdbx_description
1 polymer ?
#
loop_
_entity_poly.entity_id
_entity_poly.type
_entity_poly.pdbx_seq_one_letter_code
_entity_poly.pdbx_strand_id
1 'polypeptide(L)'
;MRKTSTIIFRLLLWGLLAALPQVAFPQLDAKTLMQAQRNGINNPLYGNNPYENGEDEENLPPNPADTAKEKRIRKPLESYFFNDSIRALNNFLWTISRDYNRVKIEPLDTTLQDWRIDYPFYRKGVGDIALGPLGQASMPTDYFERPRYENFSFSQAYDAYTYNLENVPFYNVKKPYLQMTYLESGQKKFREEQFGLTVAHNISPSTGFNINYKARGTRGQYDRSRTKNHNLEVAFSHTGKRYSIHAAYINNHIEQEENGGVVGEWAIVDTTFEMPSGVPMRLASAEAENIFRNNAFFVEQSYGIPLLPVTESDFSIAHLPAVYIGHTFEYNSWSKIYSDIRSTYVDDRGSRDENGNFVPTEHSFYKNWYINPLQSRDSIYERIISNRFFVQAQPWNRNGVVGTLNGGVGLDLHTYSQFAMDTYLTGEYRKTKKTGFYVYGSIDGKIRRYVDWGADFRLYPSGYRSGDLSVGANLALSAKVKGHPLILEGRFRMERRSPSFWDENLFSNHFVWFTPLSKETDTRFEVTFRVPDYALEVGAKQGVVTDKIYYGADALITQAPGAVSLTSVYARKDFRIGGLHLDHRVLLQWSSDQEVIPVPLASAFLSYYYEFWVVRNVLRLQIGADCRYNTNYYSPGYNPALSAFYNQREVRTGNYPYTDLFVTGKWKRMRIFLKYQHINKGLWGNGEYFSTARYPLNPGMFKIGLSWGFYD
;
A
#
# COMPACT_ATOMS: atom_id res chain seq x y z
N MET A 1 -14.97 28.78 6.71
CA MET A 1 -14.72 27.67 5.74
C MET A 1 -15.13 26.25 6.22
N ARG A 2 -15.46 26.00 7.50
CA ARG A 2 -15.91 24.67 8.00
C ARG A 2 -17.34 24.26 7.61
N LYS A 3 -18.22 25.19 7.23
CA LYS A 3 -19.62 24.86 6.87
C LYS A 3 -19.85 24.44 5.42
N THR A 4 -18.97 24.83 4.50
CA THR A 4 -19.11 24.57 3.05
C THR A 4 -18.77 23.13 2.65
N SER A 5 -17.78 22.50 3.30
CA SER A 5 -17.36 21.13 2.97
C SER A 5 -18.42 20.09 3.36
N THR A 6 -19.12 20.32 4.48
CA THR A 6 -20.19 19.43 4.96
C THR A 6 -21.45 19.52 4.07
N ILE A 7 -21.69 20.69 3.48
CA ILE A 7 -22.83 20.89 2.55
C ILE A 7 -22.55 20.23 1.21
N ILE A 8 -21.33 20.35 0.67
CA ILE A 8 -20.93 19.70 -0.58
C ILE A 8 -20.94 18.18 -0.44
N PHE A 9 -20.49 17.66 0.71
CA PHE A 9 -20.54 16.21 0.98
C PHE A 9 -21.98 15.70 1.10
N ARG A 10 -22.87 16.45 1.75
CA ARG A 10 -24.30 16.10 1.81
C ARG A 10 -24.98 16.19 0.46
N LEU A 11 -24.67 17.18 -0.37
CA LEU A 11 -25.22 17.31 -1.72
C LEU A 11 -24.71 16.22 -2.67
N LEU A 12 -23.44 15.80 -2.56
CA LEU A 12 -22.89 14.67 -3.31
C LEU A 12 -23.51 13.33 -2.87
N LEU A 13 -23.73 13.14 -1.57
CA LEU A 13 -24.37 11.94 -1.03
C LEU A 13 -25.85 11.86 -1.46
N TRP A 14 -26.57 12.99 -1.42
CA TRP A 14 -27.95 13.09 -1.90
C TRP A 14 -28.06 12.96 -3.43
N GLY A 15 -27.09 13.51 -4.19
CA GLY A 15 -27.01 13.35 -5.63
C GLY A 15 -26.73 11.91 -6.05
N LEU A 16 -25.88 11.19 -5.32
CA LEU A 16 -25.60 9.77 -5.52
C LEU A 16 -26.78 8.88 -5.15
N LEU A 17 -27.53 9.21 -4.09
CA LEU A 17 -28.76 8.51 -3.68
C LEU A 17 -29.92 8.78 -4.65
N ALA A 18 -29.99 9.97 -5.23
CA ALA A 18 -31.03 10.32 -6.22
C ALA A 18 -30.75 9.76 -7.63
N ALA A 19 -29.48 9.44 -7.96
CA ALA A 19 -29.07 8.83 -9.22
C ALA A 19 -29.18 7.29 -9.23
N LEU A 20 -29.50 6.67 -8.10
CA LEU A 20 -29.85 5.27 -8.06
C LEU A 20 -31.26 5.12 -8.68
N PRO A 21 -31.45 4.29 -9.71
CA PRO A 21 -32.78 4.01 -10.21
C PRO A 21 -33.61 3.50 -9.02
N GLN A 22 -34.75 4.12 -8.78
CA GLN A 22 -35.74 3.61 -7.82
C GLN A 22 -36.19 2.23 -8.31
N VAL A 23 -35.47 1.21 -7.88
CA VAL A 23 -35.95 -0.17 -7.99
C VAL A 23 -37.01 -0.29 -6.92
N ALA A 24 -38.26 -0.16 -7.35
CA ALA A 24 -39.39 -0.55 -6.55
C ALA A 24 -39.16 -2.00 -6.12
N PHE A 25 -38.93 -2.23 -4.85
CA PHE A 25 -38.92 -3.57 -4.26
C PHE A 25 -40.37 -4.09 -4.38
N PRO A 26 -40.64 -5.14 -5.17
CA PRO A 26 -41.91 -5.80 -5.04
C PRO A 26 -41.95 -6.40 -3.64
N GLN A 27 -42.96 -6.04 -2.86
CA GLN A 27 -43.29 -6.73 -1.63
C GLN A 27 -43.54 -8.19 -2.00
N LEU A 28 -42.60 -9.05 -1.70
CA LEU A 28 -42.74 -10.51 -1.86
C LEU A 28 -43.69 -10.98 -0.74
N ASP A 29 -44.93 -11.25 -1.14
CA ASP A 29 -45.94 -11.87 -0.30
C ASP A 29 -45.43 -13.25 0.18
N ALA A 30 -45.64 -13.56 1.44
CA ALA A 30 -45.22 -14.82 2.08
C ALA A 30 -45.72 -16.07 1.36
N LYS A 31 -46.82 -15.98 0.57
CA LYS A 31 -47.33 -17.07 -0.26
C LYS A 31 -46.40 -17.41 -1.43
N THR A 32 -45.72 -16.42 -2.00
CA THR A 32 -44.78 -16.61 -3.13
C THR A 32 -43.50 -17.32 -2.67
N LEU A 33 -43.07 -17.09 -1.43
CA LEU A 33 -41.93 -17.78 -0.82
C LEU A 33 -42.22 -19.25 -0.55
N MET A 34 -43.43 -19.61 -0.12
CA MET A 34 -43.80 -21.01 0.13
C MET A 34 -44.05 -21.80 -1.17
N GLN A 35 -44.45 -21.17 -2.26
CA GLN A 35 -44.55 -21.83 -3.55
C GLN A 35 -43.21 -22.10 -4.23
N ALA A 36 -42.20 -21.22 -4.01
CA ALA A 36 -40.83 -21.42 -4.51
C ALA A 36 -40.10 -22.57 -3.80
N GLN A 37 -40.44 -22.85 -2.54
CA GLN A 37 -39.91 -24.00 -1.79
C GLN A 37 -40.50 -25.35 -2.19
N ARG A 38 -41.69 -25.35 -2.82
CA ARG A 38 -42.40 -26.58 -3.20
C ARG A 38 -42.05 -27.10 -4.61
N ASN A 39 -41.55 -26.25 -5.46
CA ASN A 39 -41.12 -26.60 -6.80
C ASN A 39 -39.59 -26.61 -6.85
N GLY A 40 -38.97 -27.71 -6.51
CA GLY A 40 -37.52 -27.91 -6.48
C GLY A 40 -36.80 -27.37 -7.73
N ILE A 41 -36.64 -26.07 -7.80
CA ILE A 41 -35.89 -25.41 -8.86
C ILE A 41 -34.41 -25.52 -8.52
N ASN A 42 -33.74 -26.44 -9.18
CA ASN A 42 -32.29 -26.48 -9.25
C ASN A 42 -31.75 -25.10 -9.65
N ASN A 43 -30.93 -24.54 -8.81
CA ASN A 43 -30.34 -23.22 -9.03
C ASN A 43 -29.14 -23.37 -9.98
N PRO A 44 -29.19 -22.84 -11.23
CA PRO A 44 -28.13 -23.01 -12.22
C PRO A 44 -26.89 -22.13 -12.00
N LEU A 45 -26.67 -21.60 -10.76
CA LEU A 45 -25.57 -20.69 -10.43
C LEU A 45 -24.28 -21.37 -9.93
N TYR A 46 -24.22 -22.70 -9.86
CA TYR A 46 -23.01 -23.45 -9.59
C TYR A 46 -22.66 -24.31 -10.81
N GLY A 47 -22.19 -23.62 -11.83
CA GLY A 47 -21.68 -24.22 -13.06
C GLY A 47 -20.32 -24.85 -12.84
N ASN A 48 -20.27 -26.06 -13.18
CA ASN A 48 -19.30 -26.87 -13.88
C ASN A 48 -17.81 -26.51 -13.74
N ASN A 49 -17.15 -27.43 -13.09
CA ASN A 49 -15.75 -27.75 -13.21
C ASN A 49 -15.38 -27.99 -14.69
N PRO A 50 -14.35 -27.35 -15.27
CA PRO A 50 -14.04 -27.49 -16.71
C PRO A 50 -13.39 -28.84 -17.12
N TYR A 51 -13.49 -29.88 -16.32
CA TYR A 51 -12.86 -31.20 -16.55
C TYR A 51 -13.83 -32.37 -16.37
N GLU A 52 -15.04 -32.30 -16.87
CA GLU A 52 -15.82 -33.51 -17.10
C GLU A 52 -16.21 -33.60 -18.57
N ASN A 53 -15.82 -34.74 -19.13
CA ASN A 53 -15.96 -35.12 -20.53
C ASN A 53 -17.44 -35.22 -20.92
N GLY A 54 -17.67 -34.87 -22.16
CA GLY A 54 -18.97 -34.96 -22.78
C GLY A 54 -19.44 -36.40 -23.01
N GLU A 55 -20.73 -36.55 -23.00
CA GLU A 55 -21.48 -37.48 -23.84
C GLU A 55 -22.85 -36.88 -24.14
N ASP A 56 -23.13 -36.80 -25.40
CA ASP A 56 -24.36 -36.73 -26.13
C ASP A 56 -25.66 -36.23 -25.40
N GLU A 57 -26.02 -34.98 -25.55
CA GLU A 57 -27.43 -34.54 -25.47
C GLU A 57 -28.02 -34.33 -26.85
N GLU A 58 -28.98 -35.19 -27.20
CA GLU A 58 -29.79 -35.16 -28.41
C GLU A 58 -30.56 -33.84 -28.55
N ASN A 59 -30.72 -33.42 -29.83
CA ASN A 59 -31.46 -32.29 -30.33
C ASN A 59 -32.88 -32.18 -29.77
N LEU A 60 -33.07 -31.38 -28.75
CA LEU A 60 -34.38 -30.81 -28.38
C LEU A 60 -34.48 -29.38 -28.93
N PRO A 61 -35.64 -28.98 -29.51
CA PRO A 61 -35.81 -27.62 -30.01
C PRO A 61 -35.64 -26.62 -28.85
N PRO A 62 -34.93 -25.49 -29.06
CA PRO A 62 -34.62 -24.54 -27.99
C PRO A 62 -35.91 -23.94 -27.38
N ASN A 63 -36.00 -24.02 -26.08
CA ASN A 63 -37.07 -23.42 -25.29
C ASN A 63 -37.07 -21.90 -25.50
N PRO A 64 -38.22 -21.24 -25.78
CA PRO A 64 -38.30 -19.77 -25.94
C PRO A 64 -37.72 -18.96 -24.76
N ALA A 65 -37.60 -19.56 -23.56
CA ALA A 65 -36.94 -18.95 -22.40
C ALA A 65 -35.42 -18.91 -22.54
N ASP A 66 -34.79 -19.79 -23.32
CA ASP A 66 -33.33 -19.84 -23.52
C ASP A 66 -32.86 -18.82 -24.55
N THR A 67 -33.67 -18.54 -25.56
CA THR A 67 -33.42 -17.45 -26.54
C THR A 67 -33.45 -16.05 -25.88
N ALA A 68 -34.19 -15.88 -24.78
CA ALA A 68 -34.17 -14.63 -24.00
C ALA A 68 -32.89 -14.49 -23.14
N LYS A 69 -32.25 -15.61 -22.76
CA LYS A 69 -30.97 -15.60 -22.04
C LYS A 69 -29.79 -15.27 -22.96
N GLU A 70 -29.82 -15.74 -24.23
CA GLU A 70 -28.73 -15.44 -25.18
C GLU A 70 -28.63 -13.94 -25.49
N LYS A 71 -29.73 -13.18 -25.48
CA LYS A 71 -29.71 -11.72 -25.63
C LYS A 71 -29.00 -10.96 -24.50
N ARG A 72 -28.66 -11.61 -23.39
CA ARG A 72 -27.94 -11.04 -22.24
C ARG A 72 -26.47 -11.38 -22.22
N ILE A 73 -25.93 -12.13 -23.15
CA ILE A 73 -24.52 -12.40 -23.26
C ILE A 73 -23.83 -11.09 -23.66
N ARG A 74 -23.03 -10.56 -22.75
CA ARG A 74 -22.22 -9.36 -22.99
C ARG A 74 -21.27 -9.64 -24.15
N LYS A 75 -21.21 -8.75 -25.13
CA LYS A 75 -20.24 -8.86 -26.23
C LYS A 75 -18.83 -8.97 -25.61
N PRO A 76 -17.94 -9.81 -26.15
CA PRO A 76 -16.56 -9.87 -25.71
C PRO A 76 -15.90 -8.50 -25.79
N LEU A 77 -14.96 -8.23 -24.88
CA LEU A 77 -14.17 -7.02 -24.91
C LEU A 77 -13.25 -7.04 -26.12
N GLU A 78 -13.57 -6.31 -27.17
CA GLU A 78 -12.77 -6.18 -28.37
C GLU A 78 -11.83 -5.00 -28.22
N SER A 79 -10.58 -5.25 -27.84
CA SER A 79 -9.58 -4.21 -27.69
C SER A 79 -8.18 -4.76 -27.90
N TYR A 80 -7.29 -3.98 -28.52
CA TYR A 80 -5.86 -4.28 -28.59
C TYR A 80 -5.18 -4.20 -27.22
N PHE A 81 -5.82 -3.56 -26.25
CA PHE A 81 -5.27 -3.35 -24.90
C PHE A 81 -5.14 -4.65 -24.08
N PHE A 82 -6.12 -5.56 -24.22
CA PHE A 82 -6.11 -6.84 -23.51
C PHE A 82 -5.80 -8.02 -24.44
N ASN A 83 -5.20 -9.07 -23.87
CA ASN A 83 -5.02 -10.34 -24.57
C ASN A 83 -6.26 -11.24 -24.40
N ASP A 84 -6.35 -12.33 -25.17
CA ASP A 84 -7.51 -13.22 -25.18
C ASP A 84 -7.72 -14.00 -23.88
N SER A 85 -6.67 -14.28 -23.14
CA SER A 85 -6.74 -14.99 -21.86
C SER A 85 -7.61 -14.26 -20.83
N ILE A 86 -7.76 -12.93 -20.98
CA ILE A 86 -8.54 -12.08 -20.09
C ILE A 86 -10.02 -12.14 -20.36
N ARG A 87 -10.42 -12.50 -21.59
CA ARG A 87 -11.83 -12.62 -21.98
C ARG A 87 -12.60 -13.67 -21.18
N ALA A 88 -11.90 -14.67 -20.67
CA ALA A 88 -12.49 -15.71 -19.82
C ALA A 88 -12.86 -15.18 -18.42
N LEU A 89 -12.26 -14.07 -17.96
CA LEU A 89 -12.55 -13.49 -16.64
C LEU A 89 -13.80 -12.64 -16.70
N ASN A 90 -14.76 -12.94 -15.84
CA ASN A 90 -16.03 -12.22 -15.76
C ASN A 90 -15.91 -10.87 -15.04
N ASN A 91 -15.12 -10.84 -13.99
CA ASN A 91 -14.85 -9.65 -13.18
C ASN A 91 -13.36 -9.65 -12.83
N PHE A 92 -12.68 -8.55 -13.11
CA PHE A 92 -11.28 -8.38 -12.80
C PHE A 92 -10.95 -6.90 -12.62
N LEU A 93 -9.80 -6.64 -12.05
CA LEU A 93 -9.20 -5.32 -12.01
C LEU A 93 -7.83 -5.36 -12.70
N TRP A 94 -7.37 -4.20 -13.14
CA TRP A 94 -6.01 -4.05 -13.66
C TRP A 94 -5.38 -2.76 -13.19
N THR A 95 -4.06 -2.77 -13.13
CA THR A 95 -3.23 -1.60 -12.92
C THR A 95 -2.32 -1.41 -14.11
N ILE A 96 -1.85 -0.19 -14.33
CA ILE A 96 -0.91 0.15 -15.40
C ILE A 96 0.34 0.72 -14.74
N SER A 97 1.51 0.15 -15.04
CA SER A 97 2.75 0.70 -14.51
C SER A 97 3.03 2.07 -15.11
N ARG A 98 3.46 2.99 -14.25
CA ARG A 98 3.62 4.41 -14.55
C ARG A 98 4.50 4.69 -15.78
N ASP A 99 5.63 4.03 -15.94
CA ASP A 99 6.61 4.36 -16.97
C ASP A 99 6.60 3.43 -18.17
N TYR A 100 6.31 2.17 -17.95
CA TYR A 100 6.49 1.15 -18.98
C TYR A 100 5.18 0.63 -19.54
N ASN A 101 4.05 1.19 -19.12
CA ASN A 101 2.68 0.85 -19.57
C ASN A 101 2.40 -0.67 -19.48
N ARG A 102 3.03 -1.35 -18.50
CA ARG A 102 2.79 -2.77 -18.25
C ARG A 102 1.45 -2.94 -17.51
N VAL A 103 0.58 -3.73 -18.09
CA VAL A 103 -0.73 -4.04 -17.53
C VAL A 103 -0.61 -5.27 -16.64
N LYS A 104 -0.98 -5.12 -15.37
CA LYS A 104 -1.11 -6.23 -14.42
C LYS A 104 -2.59 -6.45 -14.13
N ILE A 105 -3.06 -7.68 -14.27
CA ILE A 105 -4.45 -8.06 -14.08
C ILE A 105 -4.57 -8.93 -12.84
N GLU A 106 -5.58 -8.63 -12.03
CA GLU A 106 -5.85 -9.32 -10.78
C GLU A 106 -7.35 -9.65 -10.66
N PRO A 107 -7.69 -10.80 -10.05
CA PRO A 107 -9.08 -11.09 -9.70
C PRO A 107 -9.55 -10.19 -8.55
N LEU A 108 -10.87 -10.04 -8.40
CA LEU A 108 -11.43 -9.37 -7.23
C LEU A 108 -11.15 -10.18 -5.96
N ASP A 109 -10.64 -9.51 -4.92
CA ASP A 109 -10.40 -10.18 -3.63
C ASP A 109 -11.71 -10.44 -2.88
N THR A 110 -12.06 -11.71 -2.79
CA THR A 110 -13.22 -12.21 -2.03
C THR A 110 -12.82 -13.24 -0.96
N THR A 111 -11.52 -13.39 -0.70
CA THR A 111 -10.98 -14.42 0.21
C THR A 111 -11.09 -14.01 1.68
N LEU A 112 -10.96 -14.98 2.59
CA LEU A 112 -10.79 -14.70 4.04
C LEU A 112 -9.34 -14.49 4.42
N GLN A 113 -8.40 -14.85 3.52
CA GLN A 113 -6.99 -14.79 3.82
C GLN A 113 -6.56 -13.36 4.15
N ASP A 114 -5.86 -13.21 5.26
CA ASP A 114 -5.31 -11.94 5.77
C ASP A 114 -6.35 -10.78 5.95
N TRP A 115 -7.65 -11.06 5.72
CA TRP A 115 -8.68 -10.01 5.82
C TRP A 115 -8.82 -9.43 7.24
N ARG A 116 -8.60 -10.25 8.27
CA ARG A 116 -8.60 -9.87 9.69
C ARG A 116 -7.43 -8.97 10.09
N ILE A 117 -6.38 -8.87 9.24
CA ILE A 117 -5.25 -7.95 9.47
C ILE A 117 -5.73 -6.54 9.13
N ASP A 118 -6.21 -5.84 10.12
CA ASP A 118 -6.84 -4.52 9.99
C ASP A 118 -5.83 -3.40 9.75
N TYR A 119 -4.64 -3.48 10.34
CA TYR A 119 -3.57 -2.53 10.10
C TYR A 119 -2.92 -2.75 8.73
N PRO A 120 -2.94 -1.75 7.82
CA PRO A 120 -2.37 -1.89 6.48
C PRO A 120 -0.87 -2.27 6.49
N PHE A 121 -0.13 -1.73 7.45
CA PHE A 121 1.29 -1.95 7.61
C PHE A 121 1.66 -3.35 8.11
N TYR A 122 0.70 -4.16 8.55
CA TYR A 122 0.93 -5.56 8.92
C TYR A 122 0.52 -6.56 7.85
N ARG A 123 0.00 -6.12 6.71
CA ARG A 123 -0.51 -7.02 5.66
C ARG A 123 0.57 -7.64 4.78
N LYS A 124 1.73 -6.99 4.65
CA LYS A 124 2.82 -7.44 3.78
C LYS A 124 3.90 -8.15 4.59
N GLY A 125 4.50 -9.19 4.02
CA GLY A 125 5.66 -9.87 4.56
C GLY A 125 5.53 -10.25 6.03
N VAL A 126 6.49 -9.84 6.83
CA VAL A 126 6.52 -10.01 8.29
C VAL A 126 5.91 -8.82 9.05
N GLY A 127 5.48 -7.77 8.34
CA GLY A 127 4.94 -6.53 8.88
C GLY A 127 5.98 -5.40 9.02
N ASP A 128 5.51 -4.25 9.47
CA ASP A 128 6.30 -3.03 9.65
C ASP A 128 6.53 -2.75 11.15
N ILE A 129 7.56 -1.95 11.45
CA ILE A 129 7.61 -1.18 12.69
C ILE A 129 6.66 0.01 12.56
N ALA A 130 5.94 0.34 13.62
CA ALA A 130 4.94 1.42 13.62
C ALA A 130 4.91 2.13 14.98
N LEU A 131 4.37 3.36 15.02
CA LEU A 131 4.25 4.11 16.27
C LEU A 131 3.10 3.64 17.17
N GLY A 132 2.34 2.63 16.74
CA GLY A 132 1.27 1.96 17.51
C GLY A 132 -0.10 2.12 16.88
N PRO A 133 -0.85 3.21 17.12
CA PRO A 133 -2.24 3.36 16.66
C PRO A 133 -2.44 3.38 15.15
N LEU A 134 -3.67 3.10 14.71
CA LEU A 134 -4.08 3.18 13.32
C LEU A 134 -3.86 4.59 12.75
N GLY A 135 -3.19 4.68 11.61
CA GLY A 135 -2.95 5.95 10.90
C GLY A 135 -1.63 6.62 11.25
N GLN A 136 -0.88 6.12 12.23
CA GLN A 136 0.44 6.64 12.59
C GLN A 136 1.54 6.10 11.68
N ALA A 137 2.69 6.78 11.71
CA ALA A 137 3.86 6.45 10.89
C ALA A 137 4.30 4.99 11.02
N SER A 138 4.71 4.39 9.91
CA SER A 138 5.25 3.03 9.85
C SER A 138 6.38 2.92 8.83
N MET A 139 7.22 1.90 9.00
CA MET A 139 8.31 1.58 8.07
C MET A 139 8.44 0.06 7.95
N PRO A 140 8.55 -0.50 6.72
CA PRO A 140 8.73 -1.93 6.53
C PRO A 140 9.95 -2.48 7.27
N THR A 141 9.75 -3.61 7.99
CA THR A 141 10.83 -4.32 8.67
C THR A 141 11.79 -4.94 7.65
N ASP A 142 11.25 -5.49 6.54
CA ASP A 142 12.07 -5.90 5.41
C ASP A 142 12.61 -4.66 4.68
N TYR A 143 13.93 -4.50 4.68
CA TYR A 143 14.58 -3.37 3.99
C TYR A 143 14.23 -3.31 2.50
N PHE A 144 14.10 -4.46 1.84
CA PHE A 144 13.81 -4.51 0.40
C PHE A 144 12.37 -4.10 0.05
N GLU A 145 11.48 -4.09 1.02
CA GLU A 145 10.10 -3.59 0.88
C GLU A 145 9.98 -2.09 1.18
N ARG A 146 11.04 -1.45 1.72
CA ARG A 146 11.04 0.00 1.99
C ARG A 146 10.92 0.76 0.68
N PRO A 147 9.95 1.69 0.59
CA PRO A 147 9.74 2.45 -0.63
C PRO A 147 10.97 3.31 -0.96
N ARG A 148 11.24 3.44 -2.25
CA ARG A 148 12.29 4.30 -2.78
C ARG A 148 11.65 5.57 -3.30
N TYR A 149 11.94 6.69 -2.64
CA TYR A 149 11.28 7.93 -2.98
C TYR A 149 12.07 8.74 -4.00
N GLU A 150 11.37 9.08 -5.06
CA GLU A 150 11.81 10.08 -6.02
C GLU A 150 11.22 11.46 -5.72
N ASN A 151 10.19 11.52 -4.84
CA ASN A 151 9.36 12.68 -4.62
C ASN A 151 9.35 13.08 -3.13
N PHE A 152 8.21 13.50 -2.62
CA PHE A 152 8.01 14.07 -1.29
C PHE A 152 8.39 13.08 -0.15
N SER A 153 9.64 13.10 0.30
CA SER A 153 10.21 12.16 1.28
C SER A 153 9.49 12.16 2.63
N PHE A 154 8.93 13.29 3.04
CA PHE A 154 8.22 13.44 4.33
C PHE A 154 6.93 12.63 4.45
N SER A 155 6.34 12.17 3.35
CA SER A 155 5.12 11.33 3.38
C SER A 155 5.43 9.83 3.45
N GLN A 156 6.68 9.44 3.36
CA GLN A 156 7.13 8.04 3.27
C GLN A 156 6.62 7.18 4.43
N ALA A 157 6.65 7.71 5.63
CA ALA A 157 6.17 7.00 6.82
C ALA A 157 4.65 6.71 6.81
N TYR A 158 3.90 7.28 5.86
CA TYR A 158 2.44 7.13 5.72
C TYR A 158 1.99 6.38 4.47
N ASP A 159 2.92 5.81 3.71
CA ASP A 159 2.64 5.08 2.45
C ASP A 159 1.61 3.97 2.60
N ALA A 160 1.63 3.26 3.74
CA ALA A 160 0.66 2.19 4.01
C ALA A 160 -0.80 2.69 4.01
N TYR A 161 -1.01 4.00 4.13
CA TYR A 161 -2.33 4.60 4.23
C TYR A 161 -2.75 5.39 2.99
N THR A 162 -1.81 5.79 2.14
CA THR A 162 -2.09 6.66 0.99
C THR A 162 -2.45 5.88 -0.27
N TYR A 163 -3.23 6.50 -1.14
CA TYR A 163 -3.34 6.10 -2.54
C TYR A 163 -2.23 6.77 -3.34
N ASN A 164 -1.69 6.09 -4.34
CA ASN A 164 -0.68 6.63 -5.24
C ASN A 164 -1.01 6.31 -6.70
N LEU A 165 -0.44 7.10 -7.63
CA LEU A 165 -0.73 6.97 -9.06
C LEU A 165 -0.18 5.69 -9.70
N GLU A 166 0.76 4.99 -9.05
CA GLU A 166 1.38 3.77 -9.59
C GLU A 166 0.45 2.54 -9.49
N ASN A 167 -0.47 2.54 -8.52
CA ASN A 167 -1.29 1.38 -8.19
C ASN A 167 -2.78 1.65 -8.33
N VAL A 168 -3.18 2.58 -9.19
CA VAL A 168 -4.59 2.87 -9.44
C VAL A 168 -5.27 1.65 -10.05
N PRO A 169 -6.29 1.06 -9.39
CA PRO A 169 -7.03 -0.05 -9.94
C PRO A 169 -8.13 0.45 -10.89
N PHE A 170 -8.21 -0.13 -12.06
CA PHE A 170 -9.34 -0.01 -12.98
C PHE A 170 -10.15 -1.30 -12.94
N TYR A 171 -11.46 -1.22 -13.07
CA TYR A 171 -12.34 -2.36 -12.89
C TYR A 171 -13.09 -2.70 -14.18
N ASN A 172 -13.15 -4.00 -14.49
CA ASN A 172 -14.11 -4.54 -15.45
C ASN A 172 -15.09 -5.45 -14.70
N VAL A 173 -16.34 -5.00 -14.62
CA VAL A 173 -17.38 -5.69 -13.86
C VAL A 173 -18.64 -5.85 -14.73
N LYS A 174 -19.23 -7.04 -14.75
CA LYS A 174 -20.46 -7.30 -15.52
C LYS A 174 -21.68 -6.60 -14.96
N LYS A 175 -21.73 -6.46 -13.63
CA LYS A 175 -22.77 -5.76 -12.88
C LYS A 175 -22.12 -4.75 -11.95
N PRO A 176 -22.83 -3.72 -11.50
CA PRO A 176 -22.30 -2.78 -10.52
C PRO A 176 -21.71 -3.52 -9.31
N TYR A 177 -20.49 -3.18 -8.96
CA TYR A 177 -19.77 -3.71 -7.81
C TYR A 177 -19.74 -2.65 -6.72
N LEU A 178 -20.26 -2.99 -5.55
CA LEU A 178 -20.19 -2.17 -4.35
C LEU A 178 -19.62 -3.01 -3.22
N GLN A 179 -18.57 -2.52 -2.57
CA GLN A 179 -18.04 -3.12 -1.36
C GLN A 179 -17.94 -2.06 -0.27
N MET A 180 -18.56 -2.35 0.87
CA MET A 180 -18.43 -1.55 2.08
C MET A 180 -17.64 -2.32 3.12
N THR A 181 -16.76 -1.63 3.84
CA THR A 181 -15.98 -2.19 4.95
C THR A 181 -16.07 -1.25 6.12
N TYR A 182 -16.35 -1.80 7.30
CA TYR A 182 -16.35 -1.07 8.55
C TYR A 182 -15.58 -1.84 9.61
N LEU A 183 -14.66 -1.18 10.27
CA LEU A 183 -13.84 -1.72 11.34
C LEU A 183 -13.94 -0.78 12.55
N GLU A 184 -14.07 -1.35 13.73
CA GLU A 184 -14.13 -0.61 14.98
C GLU A 184 -13.36 -1.35 16.07
N SER A 185 -12.72 -0.63 16.95
CA SER A 185 -11.98 -1.20 18.06
C SER A 185 -11.97 -0.34 19.31
N GLY A 186 -11.77 -1.02 20.43
CA GLY A 186 -11.49 -0.38 21.71
C GLY A 186 -12.70 0.24 22.38
N GLN A 187 -12.45 0.76 23.56
CA GLN A 187 -13.40 1.54 24.32
C GLN A 187 -13.55 2.93 23.71
N LYS A 188 -14.66 3.62 23.96
CA LYS A 188 -14.93 4.97 23.46
C LYS A 188 -13.77 5.97 23.65
N LYS A 189 -13.00 5.82 24.72
CA LYS A 189 -11.84 6.65 25.05
C LYS A 189 -10.67 6.43 24.08
N PHE A 190 -10.50 5.20 23.53
CA PHE A 190 -9.37 4.78 22.68
C PHE A 190 -9.83 4.21 21.34
N ARG A 191 -10.99 4.65 20.88
CA ARG A 191 -11.67 4.11 19.71
C ARG A 191 -10.84 4.30 18.45
N GLU A 192 -10.66 3.22 17.73
CA GLU A 192 -10.17 3.21 16.34
C GLU A 192 -11.33 2.87 15.41
N GLU A 193 -11.46 3.60 14.32
CA GLU A 193 -12.49 3.39 13.33
C GLU A 193 -11.89 3.40 11.92
N GLN A 194 -12.37 2.53 11.07
CA GLN A 194 -12.07 2.55 9.65
C GLN A 194 -13.33 2.30 8.85
N PHE A 195 -13.60 3.17 7.89
CA PHE A 195 -14.63 2.98 6.88
C PHE A 195 -13.99 2.89 5.51
N GLY A 196 -14.41 1.92 4.69
CA GLY A 196 -13.97 1.76 3.31
C GLY A 196 -15.17 1.58 2.39
N LEU A 197 -15.12 2.21 1.23
CA LEU A 197 -16.11 2.11 0.17
C LEU A 197 -15.40 1.93 -1.16
N THR A 198 -15.78 0.88 -1.89
CA THR A 198 -15.39 0.69 -3.30
C THR A 198 -16.65 0.58 -4.14
N VAL A 199 -16.76 1.42 -5.13
CA VAL A 199 -17.83 1.39 -6.15
C VAL A 199 -17.18 1.24 -7.49
N ALA A 200 -17.60 0.26 -8.30
CA ALA A 200 -17.16 0.12 -9.67
C ALA A 200 -18.33 -0.22 -10.59
N HIS A 201 -18.38 0.44 -11.72
CA HIS A 201 -19.44 0.24 -12.69
C HIS A 201 -18.94 0.40 -14.13
N ASN A 202 -19.34 -0.51 -14.99
CA ASN A 202 -19.12 -0.38 -16.43
C ASN A 202 -20.36 0.22 -17.10
N ILE A 203 -20.19 1.42 -17.65
CA ILE A 203 -21.23 2.12 -18.45
C ILE A 203 -21.43 1.38 -19.77
N SER A 204 -20.35 0.88 -20.34
CA SER A 204 -20.34 0.06 -21.55
C SER A 204 -19.33 -1.10 -21.41
N PRO A 205 -19.29 -2.08 -22.32
CA PRO A 205 -18.26 -3.12 -22.28
C PRO A 205 -16.82 -2.62 -22.26
N SER A 206 -16.57 -1.44 -22.82
CA SER A 206 -15.24 -0.83 -22.93
C SER A 206 -15.02 0.34 -21.99
N THR A 207 -16.05 0.82 -21.29
CA THR A 207 -15.96 2.05 -20.47
C THR A 207 -16.42 1.76 -19.06
N GLY A 208 -15.57 2.06 -18.08
CA GLY A 208 -15.86 1.90 -16.67
C GLY A 208 -15.36 3.06 -15.83
N PHE A 209 -15.91 3.18 -14.66
CA PHE A 209 -15.40 4.06 -13.62
C PHE A 209 -15.40 3.35 -12.26
N ASN A 210 -14.57 3.81 -11.37
CA ASN A 210 -14.56 3.37 -9.98
C ASN A 210 -14.23 4.51 -9.01
N ILE A 211 -14.73 4.34 -7.80
CA ILE A 211 -14.47 5.23 -6.67
C ILE A 211 -14.02 4.35 -5.51
N ASN A 212 -12.87 4.66 -4.95
CA ASN A 212 -12.36 4.07 -3.72
C ASN A 212 -12.23 5.18 -2.67
N TYR A 213 -12.88 4.99 -1.54
CA TYR A 213 -12.80 5.92 -0.42
C TYR A 213 -12.45 5.16 0.84
N LYS A 214 -11.50 5.70 1.62
CA LYS A 214 -11.15 5.19 2.95
C LYS A 214 -11.05 6.34 3.92
N ALA A 215 -11.79 6.22 5.02
CA ALA A 215 -11.65 7.08 6.18
C ALA A 215 -11.13 6.24 7.34
N ARG A 216 -10.12 6.73 8.05
CA ARG A 216 -9.54 6.11 9.24
C ARG A 216 -9.38 7.17 10.31
N GLY A 217 -9.63 6.78 11.54
CA GLY A 217 -9.42 7.65 12.67
C GLY A 217 -9.17 6.86 13.94
N THR A 218 -8.34 7.41 14.80
CA THR A 218 -8.18 6.93 16.17
C THR A 218 -8.15 8.11 17.12
N ARG A 219 -8.62 7.90 18.35
CA ARG A 219 -8.38 8.84 19.45
C ARG A 219 -6.98 8.67 20.05
N GLY A 220 -6.34 7.56 19.71
CA GLY A 220 -5.04 7.17 20.23
C GLY A 220 -5.12 6.44 21.57
N GLN A 221 -4.11 5.64 21.84
CA GLN A 221 -3.98 4.87 23.08
C GLN A 221 -3.26 5.66 24.17
N TYR A 222 -2.35 6.53 23.75
CA TYR A 222 -1.58 7.42 24.59
C TYR A 222 -1.98 8.88 24.33
N ASP A 223 -1.59 9.76 25.22
CA ASP A 223 -1.90 11.18 25.03
C ASP A 223 -1.27 11.70 23.72
N ARG A 224 -1.94 12.63 23.04
CA ARG A 224 -1.49 13.23 21.76
C ARG A 224 -1.11 12.18 20.69
N SER A 225 -1.92 11.14 20.55
CA SER A 225 -1.74 10.12 19.49
C SER A 225 -2.93 9.97 18.54
N ARG A 226 -3.79 10.98 18.51
CA ARG A 226 -4.96 11.03 17.62
C ARG A 226 -4.54 11.13 16.17
N THR A 227 -5.21 10.33 15.31
CA THR A 227 -5.04 10.40 13.86
C THR A 227 -6.38 10.57 13.14
N LYS A 228 -6.32 11.12 11.93
CA LYS A 228 -7.47 11.26 11.06
C LYS A 228 -7.03 11.28 9.60
N ASN A 229 -7.35 10.23 8.86
CA ASN A 229 -6.94 10.04 7.49
C ASN A 229 -8.17 9.89 6.60
N HIS A 230 -8.21 10.66 5.49
CA HIS A 230 -9.21 10.56 4.45
C HIS A 230 -8.53 10.39 3.11
N ASN A 231 -8.85 9.33 2.40
CA ASN A 231 -8.26 9.02 1.12
C ASN A 231 -9.36 8.76 0.10
N LEU A 232 -9.32 9.45 -1.02
CA LEU A 232 -10.23 9.32 -2.14
C LEU A 232 -9.45 9.00 -3.41
N GLU A 233 -9.91 8.03 -4.15
CA GLU A 233 -9.43 7.72 -5.49
C GLU A 233 -10.63 7.57 -6.41
N VAL A 234 -10.62 8.29 -7.51
CA VAL A 234 -11.62 8.20 -8.58
C VAL A 234 -10.90 7.86 -9.86
N ALA A 235 -11.29 6.77 -10.51
CA ALA A 235 -10.66 6.35 -11.75
C ALA A 235 -11.71 6.11 -12.85
N PHE A 236 -11.28 6.39 -14.07
CA PHE A 236 -12.04 6.21 -15.29
C PHE A 236 -11.19 5.47 -16.32
N SER A 237 -11.78 4.53 -17.03
CA SER A 237 -11.13 3.82 -18.13
C SER A 237 -12.05 3.66 -19.32
N HIS A 238 -11.49 3.87 -20.51
CA HIS A 238 -12.09 3.46 -21.76
C HIS A 238 -11.07 2.68 -22.56
N THR A 239 -11.38 1.42 -22.84
CA THR A 239 -10.54 0.51 -23.61
C THR A 239 -11.27 0.14 -24.89
N GLY A 240 -11.29 1.08 -25.83
CA GLY A 240 -11.90 0.91 -27.14
C GLY A 240 -11.09 -0.01 -28.06
N LYS A 241 -11.58 -0.24 -29.27
CA LYS A 241 -10.94 -1.13 -30.24
C LYS A 241 -9.48 -0.71 -30.53
N ARG A 242 -9.26 0.58 -30.78
CA ARG A 242 -7.95 1.17 -31.06
C ARG A 242 -7.52 2.22 -30.04
N TYR A 243 -8.45 3.00 -29.55
CA TYR A 243 -8.19 4.08 -28.60
C TYR A 243 -8.43 3.60 -27.18
N SER A 244 -7.48 3.90 -26.31
CA SER A 244 -7.58 3.64 -24.87
C SER A 244 -7.24 4.90 -24.10
N ILE A 245 -8.00 5.18 -23.04
CA ILE A 245 -7.72 6.25 -22.08
C ILE A 245 -7.95 5.74 -20.67
N HIS A 246 -7.02 6.08 -19.79
CA HIS A 246 -7.08 5.83 -18.36
C HIS A 246 -6.86 7.17 -17.65
N ALA A 247 -7.72 7.50 -16.72
CA ALA A 247 -7.59 8.72 -15.94
C ALA A 247 -7.86 8.43 -14.47
N ALA A 248 -7.16 9.08 -13.56
CA ALA A 248 -7.44 8.98 -12.15
C ALA A 248 -7.16 10.30 -11.42
N TYR A 249 -7.94 10.52 -10.37
CA TYR A 249 -7.74 11.58 -9.39
C TYR A 249 -7.61 10.97 -8.01
N ILE A 250 -6.60 11.41 -7.27
CA ILE A 250 -6.31 10.99 -5.91
C ILE A 250 -6.28 12.21 -5.00
N ASN A 251 -6.93 12.09 -3.85
CA ASN A 251 -6.82 13.03 -2.75
C ASN A 251 -6.50 12.27 -1.47
N ASN A 252 -5.35 12.56 -0.86
CA ASN A 252 -4.97 12.06 0.45
C ASN A 252 -4.91 13.22 1.44
N HIS A 253 -5.54 13.03 2.60
CA HIS A 253 -5.50 13.98 3.70
C HIS A 253 -5.21 13.23 5.01
N ILE A 254 -4.12 13.60 5.68
CA ILE A 254 -3.66 12.97 6.92
C ILE A 254 -3.47 14.07 7.95
N GLU A 255 -4.12 13.94 9.09
CA GLU A 255 -3.94 14.76 10.30
C GLU A 255 -3.43 13.84 11.40
N GLN A 256 -2.36 14.21 12.08
CA GLN A 256 -1.76 13.44 13.14
C GLN A 256 -1.29 14.31 14.29
N GLU A 257 -1.74 14.02 15.49
CA GLU A 257 -1.15 14.55 16.72
C GLU A 257 0.13 13.77 17.02
N GLU A 258 1.14 14.48 17.50
CA GLU A 258 2.48 13.95 17.74
C GLU A 258 2.81 14.05 19.24
N ASN A 259 3.26 12.94 19.84
CA ASN A 259 3.60 12.90 21.26
C ASN A 259 5.09 12.69 21.56
N GLY A 260 5.90 12.44 20.52
CA GLY A 260 7.32 12.24 20.65
C GLY A 260 7.76 10.95 21.37
N GLY A 261 6.82 10.05 21.64
CA GLY A 261 7.04 8.81 22.40
C GLY A 261 7.09 9.04 23.93
N VAL A 262 7.21 7.94 24.67
CA VAL A 262 7.26 7.97 26.15
C VAL A 262 8.54 8.64 26.68
N VAL A 263 8.45 9.26 27.84
CA VAL A 263 9.58 9.91 28.50
C VAL A 263 10.69 8.90 28.81
N GLY A 264 10.33 7.74 29.33
CA GLY A 264 11.25 6.64 29.60
C GLY A 264 10.53 5.29 29.47
N GLU A 265 11.28 4.21 29.23
CA GLU A 265 10.70 2.85 29.12
C GLU A 265 9.99 2.42 30.41
N TRP A 266 10.47 2.90 31.55
CA TRP A 266 9.87 2.69 32.86
C TRP A 266 8.42 3.18 32.96
N ALA A 267 8.05 4.21 32.17
CA ALA A 267 6.72 4.84 32.27
C ALA A 267 5.55 3.91 31.88
N ILE A 268 5.76 2.90 31.06
CA ILE A 268 4.71 1.96 30.68
C ILE A 268 4.52 0.79 31.66
N VAL A 269 5.47 0.57 32.58
CA VAL A 269 5.39 -0.46 33.61
C VAL A 269 5.02 0.12 34.96
N ASP A 270 5.05 1.45 35.10
CA ASP A 270 4.69 2.14 36.31
C ASP A 270 3.17 2.12 36.55
N THR A 271 2.76 1.43 37.59
CA THR A 271 1.34 1.27 37.96
C THR A 271 0.72 2.52 38.57
N THR A 272 1.50 3.56 38.84
CA THR A 272 0.98 4.85 39.37
C THR A 272 0.28 5.66 38.29
N PHE A 273 0.57 5.41 37.00
CA PHE A 273 -0.07 6.08 35.89
C PHE A 273 -1.38 5.38 35.48
N GLU A 274 -2.40 6.16 35.19
CA GLU A 274 -3.63 5.64 34.58
C GLU A 274 -3.33 5.19 33.14
N MET A 275 -3.08 3.91 32.97
CA MET A 275 -2.76 3.34 31.66
C MET A 275 -3.95 3.32 30.70
N PRO A 276 -3.73 3.61 29.41
CA PRO A 276 -2.49 4.13 28.80
C PRO A 276 -2.41 5.66 28.73
N SER A 277 -3.51 6.38 29.01
CA SER A 277 -3.62 7.82 28.75
C SER A 277 -2.89 8.72 29.75
N GLY A 278 -2.54 8.21 30.92
CA GLY A 278 -1.77 8.95 31.93
C GLY A 278 -0.27 8.81 31.81
N VAL A 279 0.22 8.02 30.85
CA VAL A 279 1.66 7.82 30.63
C VAL A 279 2.30 9.10 30.11
N PRO A 280 3.38 9.60 30.74
CA PRO A 280 4.01 10.86 30.33
C PRO A 280 4.69 10.72 28.95
N MET A 281 4.36 11.65 28.04
CA MET A 281 4.88 11.74 26.68
C MET A 281 5.77 12.96 26.52
N ARG A 282 6.83 12.85 25.70
CA ARG A 282 7.84 13.89 25.53
C ARG A 282 7.34 15.18 24.87
N LEU A 283 6.30 15.11 24.03
CA LEU A 283 5.71 16.26 23.32
C LEU A 283 4.26 16.53 23.72
N ALA A 284 3.73 15.92 24.80
CA ALA A 284 2.33 16.12 25.21
C ALA A 284 1.97 17.60 25.39
N SER A 285 2.85 18.34 26.07
CA SER A 285 2.66 19.78 26.33
C SER A 285 2.99 20.67 25.11
N ALA A 286 3.62 20.14 24.08
CA ALA A 286 3.98 20.89 22.88
C ALA A 286 2.81 21.06 21.89
N GLU A 287 1.70 20.34 22.10
CA GLU A 287 0.56 20.33 21.18
C GLU A 287 0.95 20.07 19.70
N ALA A 288 1.98 19.23 19.51
CA ALA A 288 2.58 18.97 18.22
C ALA A 288 1.60 18.25 17.27
N GLU A 289 1.55 18.69 16.00
CA GLU A 289 0.66 18.17 14.97
C GLU A 289 1.31 18.18 13.58
N ASN A 290 1.08 17.13 12.80
CA ASN A 290 1.39 17.07 11.39
C ASN A 290 0.11 17.01 10.54
N ILE A 291 0.08 17.81 9.47
CA ILE A 291 -1.00 17.79 8.47
C ILE A 291 -0.39 17.58 7.09
N PHE A 292 -0.79 16.49 6.41
CA PHE A 292 -0.40 16.23 5.03
C PHE A 292 -1.60 16.33 4.10
N ARG A 293 -1.36 16.91 2.93
CA ARG A 293 -2.35 16.94 1.84
C ARG A 293 -1.67 16.58 0.53
N ASN A 294 -2.28 15.66 -0.17
CA ASN A 294 -1.85 15.29 -1.52
C ASN A 294 -3.03 15.41 -2.48
N ASN A 295 -2.76 16.00 -3.64
CA ASN A 295 -3.66 15.97 -4.78
C ASN A 295 -2.86 15.48 -5.98
N ALA A 296 -3.31 14.40 -6.56
CA ALA A 296 -2.68 13.82 -7.73
C ALA A 296 -3.71 13.51 -8.81
N PHE A 297 -3.32 13.68 -10.05
CA PHE A 297 -4.15 13.41 -11.22
C PHE A 297 -3.28 12.89 -12.34
N PHE A 298 -3.74 11.87 -13.05
CA PHE A 298 -3.11 11.47 -14.29
C PHE A 298 -4.12 11.17 -15.38
N VAL A 299 -3.68 11.32 -16.62
CA VAL A 299 -4.35 10.85 -17.82
C VAL A 299 -3.32 10.17 -18.70
N GLU A 300 -3.57 8.92 -19.02
CA GLU A 300 -2.81 8.17 -20.02
C GLU A 300 -3.73 7.86 -21.19
N GLN A 301 -3.29 8.18 -22.39
CA GLN A 301 -4.04 7.87 -23.61
C GLN A 301 -3.12 7.24 -24.64
N SER A 302 -3.66 6.28 -25.37
CA SER A 302 -2.93 5.61 -26.43
C SER A 302 -3.83 5.25 -27.61
N TYR A 303 -3.25 5.24 -28.80
CA TYR A 303 -3.89 4.84 -30.03
C TYR A 303 -3.13 3.70 -30.70
N GLY A 304 -3.81 2.56 -30.90
CA GLY A 304 -3.27 1.36 -31.50
C GLY A 304 -3.46 1.33 -33.03
N ILE A 305 -2.37 1.15 -33.72
CA ILE A 305 -2.30 1.01 -35.17
C ILE A 305 -1.95 -0.45 -35.49
N PRO A 306 -2.83 -1.24 -36.11
CA PRO A 306 -2.51 -2.61 -36.49
C PRO A 306 -1.44 -2.60 -37.57
N LEU A 307 -0.44 -3.49 -37.45
CA LEU A 307 0.63 -3.66 -38.42
C LEU A 307 0.20 -4.51 -39.61
N LEU A 308 -0.86 -5.30 -39.47
CA LEU A 308 -1.44 -6.12 -40.51
C LEU A 308 -2.89 -5.67 -40.81
N PRO A 309 -3.38 -5.84 -42.04
CA PRO A 309 -4.78 -5.57 -42.37
C PRO A 309 -5.69 -6.42 -41.46
N VAL A 310 -6.66 -5.77 -40.82
CA VAL A 310 -7.69 -6.44 -40.01
C VAL A 310 -8.85 -6.83 -40.91
N THR A 311 -9.10 -8.12 -41.08
CA THR A 311 -10.27 -8.65 -41.78
C THR A 311 -11.45 -8.82 -40.82
N GLU A 312 -12.67 -8.77 -41.33
CA GLU A 312 -13.88 -8.96 -40.50
C GLU A 312 -13.97 -10.34 -39.85
N SER A 313 -13.22 -11.32 -40.39
CA SER A 313 -13.13 -12.68 -39.88
C SER A 313 -12.11 -12.86 -38.73
N ASP A 314 -11.34 -11.83 -38.40
CA ASP A 314 -10.35 -11.93 -37.32
C ASP A 314 -11.05 -12.04 -35.99
N PHE A 315 -11.01 -13.23 -35.41
CA PHE A 315 -11.71 -13.62 -34.21
C PHE A 315 -11.17 -12.91 -32.94
N SER A 316 -9.95 -12.36 -33.01
CA SER A 316 -9.30 -11.71 -31.89
C SER A 316 -8.35 -10.57 -32.31
N ILE A 317 -8.81 -9.36 -32.08
CA ILE A 317 -8.01 -8.14 -32.29
C ILE A 317 -6.80 -8.08 -31.36
N ALA A 318 -6.90 -8.65 -30.17
CA ALA A 318 -5.83 -8.61 -29.17
C ALA A 318 -4.58 -9.43 -29.56
N HIS A 319 -4.66 -10.27 -30.59
CA HIS A 319 -3.50 -11.04 -31.09
C HIS A 319 -2.77 -10.39 -32.26
N LEU A 320 -3.35 -9.35 -32.83
CA LEU A 320 -2.76 -8.72 -34.00
C LEU A 320 -1.53 -7.89 -33.61
N PRO A 321 -0.43 -7.97 -34.39
CA PRO A 321 0.68 -7.06 -34.23
C PRO A 321 0.20 -5.61 -34.34
N ALA A 322 0.59 -4.79 -33.38
CA ALA A 322 0.15 -3.39 -33.32
C ALA A 322 1.26 -2.48 -32.78
N VAL A 323 1.23 -1.23 -33.20
CA VAL A 323 2.02 -0.14 -32.63
C VAL A 323 1.06 0.82 -31.93
N TYR A 324 1.35 1.15 -30.69
CA TYR A 324 0.62 2.17 -29.92
C TYR A 324 1.46 3.43 -29.84
N ILE A 325 0.83 4.55 -30.09
CA ILE A 325 1.40 5.88 -29.81
C ILE A 325 0.60 6.44 -28.65
N GLY A 326 1.28 6.88 -27.61
CA GLY A 326 0.60 7.33 -26.40
C GLY A 326 1.26 8.53 -25.74
N HIS A 327 0.48 9.13 -24.88
CA HIS A 327 0.85 10.28 -24.06
C HIS A 327 0.31 10.10 -22.66
N THR A 328 1.13 10.41 -21.65
CA THR A 328 0.73 10.47 -20.25
C THR A 328 0.99 11.86 -19.71
N PHE A 329 -0.05 12.47 -19.15
CA PHE A 329 0.05 13.68 -18.34
C PHE A 329 -0.16 13.32 -16.88
N GLU A 330 0.69 13.85 -16.00
CA GLU A 330 0.61 13.61 -14.57
C GLU A 330 0.83 14.91 -13.80
N TYR A 331 0.01 15.12 -12.81
CA TYR A 331 0.13 16.18 -11.81
C TYR A 331 0.14 15.55 -10.44
N ASN A 332 1.13 15.86 -9.61
CA ASN A 332 1.20 15.41 -8.24
C ASN A 332 1.69 16.55 -7.33
N SER A 333 0.91 16.87 -6.31
CA SER A 333 1.26 17.90 -5.35
C SER A 333 1.13 17.40 -3.93
N TRP A 334 2.12 17.70 -3.11
CA TRP A 334 2.16 17.42 -1.69
C TRP A 334 2.34 18.70 -0.89
N SER A 335 1.73 18.76 0.27
CA SER A 335 2.02 19.75 1.30
C SER A 335 2.09 19.10 2.66
N LYS A 336 3.00 19.58 3.49
CA LYS A 336 3.15 19.23 4.89
C LYS A 336 3.14 20.49 5.71
N ILE A 337 2.40 20.48 6.82
CA ILE A 337 2.43 21.51 7.85
C ILE A 337 2.76 20.81 9.16
N TYR A 338 3.85 21.21 9.80
CA TYR A 338 4.17 20.83 11.16
C TYR A 338 3.97 22.05 12.09
N SER A 339 3.31 21.84 13.20
CA SER A 339 3.13 22.85 14.23
C SER A 339 3.38 22.30 15.62
N ASP A 340 4.02 23.11 16.48
CA ASP A 340 4.20 22.84 17.90
C ASP A 340 4.36 24.12 18.72
N ILE A 341 4.32 23.98 20.06
CA ILE A 341 4.62 25.04 21.02
C ILE A 341 5.82 24.59 21.83
N ARG A 342 6.73 25.53 22.13
CA ARG A 342 7.91 25.22 22.94
C ARG A 342 7.50 24.70 24.31
N SER A 343 7.97 23.51 24.62
CA SER A 343 7.71 22.82 25.88
C SER A 343 8.89 22.00 26.32
N THR A 344 8.90 21.67 27.59
CA THR A 344 9.84 20.73 28.20
C THR A 344 9.08 19.55 28.79
N TYR A 345 9.76 18.45 28.96
CA TYR A 345 9.27 17.29 29.69
C TYR A 345 10.23 16.93 30.81
N VAL A 346 9.72 16.33 31.88
CA VAL A 346 10.51 15.93 33.03
C VAL A 346 10.69 14.42 32.99
N ASP A 347 11.95 13.97 33.07
CA ASP A 347 12.28 12.59 33.36
C ASP A 347 12.71 12.52 34.83
N ASP A 348 11.84 12.02 35.69
CA ASP A 348 12.02 11.89 37.11
C ASP A 348 12.73 10.59 37.54
N ARG A 349 12.98 9.71 36.57
CA ARG A 349 13.65 8.39 36.78
C ARG A 349 14.82 8.13 35.86
N GLY A 350 15.24 9.12 35.04
CA GLY A 350 16.36 8.98 34.11
C GLY A 350 17.73 9.10 34.75
N SER A 351 17.88 9.93 35.79
CA SER A 351 19.12 10.20 36.48
C SER A 351 19.01 9.90 37.97
N ARG A 352 20.16 9.63 38.64
CA ARG A 352 20.23 9.37 40.06
C ARG A 352 21.29 10.26 40.71
N ASP A 353 21.00 10.70 41.95
CA ASP A 353 22.00 11.40 42.78
C ASP A 353 23.04 10.42 43.36
N GLU A 354 24.01 10.97 44.08
CA GLU A 354 25.05 10.20 44.76
C GLU A 354 24.49 9.18 45.78
N ASN A 355 23.26 9.40 46.26
CA ASN A 355 22.56 8.54 47.22
C ASN A 355 21.69 7.49 46.53
N GLY A 356 21.63 7.48 45.18
CA GLY A 356 20.82 6.54 44.41
C GLY A 356 19.37 6.95 44.22
N ASN A 357 18.96 8.14 44.69
CA ASN A 357 17.59 8.64 44.48
C ASN A 357 17.43 9.20 43.06
N PHE A 358 16.25 9.05 42.49
CA PHE A 358 15.90 9.66 41.21
C PHE A 358 15.90 11.20 41.32
N VAL A 359 16.56 11.84 40.34
CA VAL A 359 16.61 13.30 40.23
C VAL A 359 15.78 13.71 39.02
N PRO A 360 14.69 14.47 39.22
CA PRO A 360 13.93 15.03 38.10
C PRO A 360 14.84 15.87 37.21
N THR A 361 14.90 15.51 35.92
CA THR A 361 15.69 16.22 34.93
C THR A 361 14.77 16.76 33.86
N GLU A 362 14.86 18.08 33.63
CA GLU A 362 14.08 18.76 32.60
C GLU A 362 14.79 18.65 31.24
N HIS A 363 14.08 18.24 30.23
CA HIS A 363 14.57 18.06 28.88
C HIS A 363 13.71 18.84 27.86
N SER A 364 14.33 19.33 26.82
CA SER A 364 13.65 19.84 25.62
C SER A 364 13.73 18.78 24.52
N PHE A 365 12.61 18.50 23.86
CA PHE A 365 12.60 17.54 22.75
C PHE A 365 13.41 18.05 21.54
N TYR A 366 13.23 19.32 21.17
CA TYR A 366 14.00 20.00 20.14
C TYR A 366 15.06 20.91 20.76
N LYS A 367 16.29 20.81 20.25
CA LYS A 367 17.40 21.64 20.69
C LYS A 367 17.38 23.03 20.06
N ASN A 368 16.92 23.11 18.82
CA ASN A 368 17.02 24.32 17.98
C ASN A 368 15.66 24.89 17.65
N TRP A 369 15.58 26.23 17.63
CA TRP A 369 14.44 27.05 17.27
C TRP A 369 14.93 28.22 16.41
N TYR A 370 15.07 27.99 15.10
CA TYR A 370 15.75 28.92 14.18
C TYR A 370 14.89 30.10 13.74
N ILE A 371 13.56 29.90 13.66
CA ILE A 371 12.63 30.90 13.11
C ILE A 371 11.88 31.62 14.24
N ASN A 372 11.19 30.89 15.09
CA ASN A 372 10.41 31.41 16.19
C ASN A 372 10.73 30.61 17.47
N PRO A 373 11.19 31.29 18.55
CA PRO A 373 11.62 30.63 19.77
C PRO A 373 10.49 30.06 20.64
N LEU A 374 9.23 30.40 20.33
CA LEU A 374 8.06 30.02 21.13
C LEU A 374 7.18 28.94 20.49
N GLN A 375 7.09 28.95 19.17
CA GLN A 375 6.19 28.04 18.44
C GLN A 375 6.70 27.78 17.02
N SER A 376 6.34 26.63 16.49
CA SER A 376 6.62 26.29 15.09
C SER A 376 5.33 26.23 14.26
N ARG A 377 5.45 26.65 13.01
CA ARG A 377 4.43 26.39 11.97
C ARG A 377 5.14 26.29 10.62
N ASP A 378 5.83 25.19 10.43
CA ASP A 378 6.60 24.93 9.21
C ASP A 378 5.67 24.42 8.11
N SER A 379 5.75 25.03 6.93
CA SER A 379 4.96 24.61 5.76
C SER A 379 5.87 24.33 4.58
N ILE A 380 5.78 23.14 4.06
CA ILE A 380 6.58 22.60 2.96
C ILE A 380 5.63 22.17 1.86
N TYR A 381 5.96 22.56 0.62
CA TYR A 381 5.15 22.21 -0.54
C TYR A 381 6.01 21.73 -1.70
N GLU A 382 5.58 20.65 -2.35
CA GLU A 382 6.17 20.12 -3.56
C GLU A 382 5.09 19.86 -4.61
N ARG A 383 5.40 20.17 -5.86
CA ARG A 383 4.56 19.87 -7.01
C ARG A 383 5.40 19.38 -8.16
N ILE A 384 4.94 18.30 -8.78
CA ILE A 384 5.53 17.71 -9.98
C ILE A 384 4.47 17.69 -11.07
N ILE A 385 4.85 18.15 -12.26
CA ILE A 385 4.07 17.98 -13.49
C ILE A 385 4.93 17.19 -14.45
N SER A 386 4.44 16.02 -14.86
CA SER A 386 5.15 15.13 -15.77
C SER A 386 4.38 14.97 -17.08
N ASN A 387 5.09 15.07 -18.19
CA ASN A 387 4.58 14.72 -19.51
C ASN A 387 5.45 13.64 -20.14
N ARG A 388 4.84 12.56 -20.59
CA ARG A 388 5.52 11.45 -21.22
C ARG A 388 4.90 11.12 -22.57
N PHE A 389 5.73 10.95 -23.58
CA PHE A 389 5.31 10.45 -24.88
C PHE A 389 6.01 9.11 -25.12
N PHE A 390 5.26 8.14 -25.59
CA PHE A 390 5.76 6.80 -25.79
C PHE A 390 5.28 6.17 -27.10
N VAL A 391 6.08 5.23 -27.58
CA VAL A 391 5.70 4.30 -28.64
C VAL A 391 5.89 2.89 -28.11
N GLN A 392 4.85 2.09 -28.18
CA GLN A 392 4.86 0.70 -27.78
C GLN A 392 4.54 -0.18 -28.97
N ALA A 393 5.44 -1.06 -29.31
CA ALA A 393 5.25 -2.02 -30.38
C ALA A 393 4.98 -3.41 -29.80
N GLN A 394 3.99 -4.08 -30.38
CA GLN A 394 3.70 -5.50 -30.17
C GLN A 394 3.90 -6.21 -31.52
N PRO A 395 5.16 -6.52 -31.89
CA PRO A 395 5.49 -6.96 -33.25
C PRO A 395 4.95 -8.34 -33.59
N TRP A 396 4.64 -9.13 -32.54
CA TRP A 396 4.03 -10.46 -32.66
C TRP A 396 2.88 -10.61 -31.69
N ASN A 397 2.46 -11.84 -31.50
CA ASN A 397 1.57 -12.19 -30.40
C ASN A 397 2.24 -11.85 -29.06
N ARG A 398 1.47 -11.39 -28.07
CA ARG A 398 1.95 -11.03 -26.70
C ARG A 398 2.66 -12.16 -25.97
N ASN A 399 2.49 -13.39 -26.40
CA ASN A 399 3.20 -14.56 -25.89
C ASN A 399 4.41 -14.95 -26.75
N GLY A 400 4.83 -14.09 -27.67
CA GLY A 400 6.01 -14.30 -28.51
C GLY A 400 7.32 -14.06 -27.76
N VAL A 401 8.44 -14.43 -28.37
CA VAL A 401 9.79 -14.22 -27.81
C VAL A 401 10.01 -12.76 -27.43
N VAL A 402 9.55 -11.83 -28.26
CA VAL A 402 9.39 -10.41 -27.91
C VAL A 402 7.89 -10.10 -27.93
N GLY A 403 7.30 -9.94 -26.77
CA GLY A 403 5.88 -9.62 -26.62
C GLY A 403 5.60 -8.14 -26.78
N THR A 404 6.41 -7.32 -26.10
CA THR A 404 6.26 -5.87 -26.08
C THR A 404 7.61 -5.18 -26.12
N LEU A 405 7.70 -4.13 -26.93
CA LEU A 405 8.82 -3.20 -26.96
C LEU A 405 8.27 -1.80 -26.71
N ASN A 406 8.71 -1.12 -25.67
CA ASN A 406 8.26 0.21 -25.32
C ASN A 406 9.43 1.18 -25.24
N GLY A 407 9.27 2.39 -25.74
CA GLY A 407 10.25 3.45 -25.62
C GLY A 407 9.57 4.80 -25.58
N GLY A 408 10.13 5.72 -24.78
CA GLY A 408 9.53 7.02 -24.60
C GLY A 408 10.49 8.08 -24.08
N VAL A 409 9.98 9.28 -24.04
CA VAL A 409 10.63 10.46 -23.47
C VAL A 409 9.73 11.12 -22.46
N GLY A 410 10.31 11.69 -21.42
CA GLY A 410 9.58 12.35 -20.35
C GLY A 410 10.21 13.69 -19.95
N LEU A 411 9.36 14.59 -19.52
CA LEU A 411 9.71 15.90 -18.99
C LEU A 411 9.02 16.09 -17.65
N ASP A 412 9.81 16.33 -16.60
CA ASP A 412 9.35 16.60 -15.25
C ASP A 412 9.61 18.07 -14.88
N LEU A 413 8.57 18.74 -14.39
CA LEU A 413 8.62 20.12 -13.90
C LEU A 413 8.38 20.10 -12.39
N HIS A 414 9.43 20.26 -11.61
CA HIS A 414 9.39 20.31 -10.16
C HIS A 414 9.24 21.74 -9.64
N THR A 415 8.43 21.93 -8.63
CA THR A 415 8.31 23.19 -7.88
C THR A 415 8.32 22.88 -6.40
N TYR A 416 9.29 23.43 -5.69
CA TYR A 416 9.47 23.33 -4.24
C TYR A 416 9.19 24.67 -3.60
N SER A 417 8.57 24.68 -2.42
CA SER A 417 8.30 25.89 -1.65
C SER A 417 8.48 25.64 -0.17
N GLN A 418 9.28 26.49 0.46
CA GLN A 418 9.54 26.48 1.91
C GLN A 418 9.87 27.90 2.37
N PHE A 419 9.96 28.16 3.66
CA PHE A 419 10.54 29.40 4.18
C PHE A 419 11.96 29.59 3.64
N ALA A 420 12.38 30.85 3.54
CA ALA A 420 13.75 31.19 3.15
C ALA A 420 14.43 31.92 4.29
N MET A 421 15.74 31.73 4.39
CA MET A 421 16.57 32.31 5.44
C MET A 421 16.58 33.85 5.42
N ASP A 422 16.41 34.42 4.24
CA ASP A 422 16.39 35.87 3.98
C ASP A 422 15.00 36.52 4.11
N THR A 423 13.93 35.74 4.02
CA THR A 423 12.55 36.23 3.97
C THR A 423 11.63 35.67 5.06
N TYR A 424 12.12 34.84 5.99
CA TYR A 424 11.26 34.22 6.99
C TYR A 424 10.56 35.24 7.92
N LEU A 425 11.18 36.39 8.17
CA LEU A 425 10.60 37.46 8.99
C LEU A 425 9.40 38.14 8.32
N THR A 426 9.33 38.12 6.99
CA THR A 426 8.18 38.66 6.22
C THR A 426 7.11 37.57 5.98
N GLY A 427 7.35 36.33 6.34
CA GLY A 427 6.46 35.17 6.08
C GLY A 427 6.43 34.72 4.63
N GLU A 428 7.38 35.17 3.82
CA GLU A 428 7.45 34.81 2.40
C GLU A 428 8.11 33.44 2.19
N TYR A 429 7.58 32.70 1.22
CA TYR A 429 8.09 31.38 0.83
C TYR A 429 8.94 31.50 -0.43
N ARG A 430 10.13 30.92 -0.39
CA ARG A 430 10.96 30.76 -1.58
C ARG A 430 10.42 29.63 -2.45
N LYS A 431 10.23 29.89 -3.74
CA LYS A 431 9.86 28.90 -4.75
C LYS A 431 11.06 28.55 -5.60
N THR A 432 11.47 27.29 -5.56
CA THR A 432 12.53 26.76 -6.40
C THR A 432 11.95 25.88 -7.49
N LYS A 433 12.30 26.16 -8.75
CA LYS A 433 11.84 25.35 -9.90
C LYS A 433 13.01 24.57 -10.47
N LYS A 434 12.78 23.31 -10.80
CA LYS A 434 13.74 22.41 -11.43
C LYS A 434 13.06 21.69 -12.58
N THR A 435 13.81 21.34 -13.61
CA THR A 435 13.32 20.62 -14.79
C THR A 435 14.19 19.40 -15.02
N GLY A 436 13.58 18.26 -15.22
CA GLY A 436 14.24 17.00 -15.57
C GLY A 436 13.73 16.48 -16.92
N PHE A 437 14.65 16.11 -17.80
CA PHE A 437 14.33 15.40 -19.04
C PHE A 437 14.90 13.99 -18.96
N TYR A 438 14.12 12.99 -19.38
CA TYR A 438 14.57 11.60 -19.38
C TYR A 438 14.09 10.83 -20.60
N VAL A 439 14.81 9.77 -20.89
CA VAL A 439 14.46 8.75 -21.87
C VAL A 439 14.30 7.42 -21.16
N TYR A 440 13.37 6.61 -21.62
CA TYR A 440 13.12 5.31 -21.03
C TYR A 440 12.70 4.29 -22.05
N GLY A 441 12.87 3.03 -21.71
CA GLY A 441 12.42 1.95 -22.55
C GLY A 441 12.30 0.64 -21.79
N SER A 442 11.51 -0.26 -22.34
CA SER A 442 11.37 -1.62 -21.83
C SER A 442 11.11 -2.60 -22.93
N ILE A 443 11.54 -3.82 -22.68
CA ILE A 443 11.30 -4.97 -23.54
C ILE A 443 10.85 -6.12 -22.64
N ASP A 444 9.84 -6.86 -23.07
CA ASP A 444 9.41 -8.08 -22.40
C ASP A 444 8.95 -9.12 -23.41
N GLY A 445 8.96 -10.37 -22.99
CA GLY A 445 8.54 -11.46 -23.84
C GLY A 445 8.48 -12.80 -23.14
N LYS A 446 8.11 -13.82 -23.93
CA LYS A 446 7.99 -15.20 -23.48
C LYS A 446 8.67 -16.15 -24.43
N ILE A 447 9.38 -17.14 -23.88
CA ILE A 447 9.88 -18.24 -24.69
C ILE A 447 9.00 -19.46 -24.38
N ARG A 448 8.08 -19.72 -25.29
CA ARG A 448 7.02 -20.71 -25.10
C ARG A 448 6.25 -20.42 -23.81
N ARG A 449 5.94 -21.45 -23.01
CA ARG A 449 5.26 -21.35 -21.69
C ARG A 449 6.21 -21.47 -20.50
N TYR A 450 7.53 -21.51 -20.76
CA TYR A 450 8.51 -21.88 -19.75
C TYR A 450 9.32 -20.69 -19.22
N VAL A 451 9.50 -19.67 -20.05
CA VAL A 451 10.37 -18.55 -19.72
C VAL A 451 9.63 -17.25 -19.96
N ASP A 452 9.44 -16.45 -18.92
CA ASP A 452 9.03 -15.06 -19.00
C ASP A 452 10.26 -14.19 -18.70
N TRP A 453 10.53 -13.19 -19.53
CA TRP A 453 11.68 -12.32 -19.37
C TRP A 453 11.33 -10.87 -19.66
N GLY A 454 12.06 -9.95 -19.05
CA GLY A 454 11.90 -8.53 -19.31
C GLY A 454 13.11 -7.75 -18.87
N ALA A 455 13.31 -6.59 -19.51
CA ALA A 455 14.29 -5.60 -19.11
C ALA A 455 13.71 -4.20 -19.28
N ASP A 456 14.18 -3.26 -18.47
CA ASP A 456 13.80 -1.86 -18.54
C ASP A 456 14.96 -0.95 -18.15
N PHE A 457 14.92 0.28 -18.68
CA PHE A 457 15.86 1.33 -18.31
C PHE A 457 15.19 2.70 -18.30
N ARG A 458 15.74 3.62 -17.50
CA ARG A 458 15.46 5.05 -17.53
C ARG A 458 16.76 5.81 -17.31
N LEU A 459 16.99 6.83 -18.11
CA LEU A 459 18.19 7.67 -18.07
C LEU A 459 17.77 9.14 -18.11
N TYR A 460 18.34 9.97 -17.26
CA TYR A 460 18.22 11.42 -17.28
C TYR A 460 19.48 12.04 -17.92
N PRO A 461 19.49 12.33 -19.23
CA PRO A 461 20.67 12.89 -19.88
C PRO A 461 20.90 14.36 -19.54
N SER A 462 19.86 15.07 -19.07
CA SER A 462 19.98 16.50 -18.78
C SER A 462 18.97 16.97 -17.70
N GLY A 463 19.23 18.15 -17.15
CA GLY A 463 18.36 18.81 -16.17
C GLY A 463 18.71 18.46 -14.73
N TYR A 464 17.76 18.63 -13.81
CA TYR A 464 17.94 18.52 -12.36
C TYR A 464 18.52 17.16 -11.94
N ARG A 465 18.06 16.07 -12.58
CA ARG A 465 18.49 14.70 -12.29
C ARG A 465 19.52 14.18 -13.31
N SER A 466 20.24 15.07 -14.00
CA SER A 466 21.21 14.65 -15.02
C SER A 466 22.17 13.59 -14.48
N GLY A 467 22.28 12.46 -15.20
CA GLY A 467 23.11 11.31 -14.83
C GLY A 467 22.43 10.30 -13.89
N ASP A 468 21.15 10.48 -13.55
CA ASP A 468 20.35 9.44 -12.90
C ASP A 468 20.07 8.32 -13.89
N LEU A 469 20.20 7.09 -13.43
CA LEU A 469 20.04 5.87 -14.22
C LEU A 469 19.28 4.81 -13.42
N SER A 470 18.29 4.20 -14.03
CA SER A 470 17.64 3.00 -13.51
C SER A 470 17.68 1.91 -14.56
N VAL A 471 18.12 0.71 -14.19
CA VAL A 471 18.14 -0.48 -15.05
C VAL A 471 17.51 -1.62 -14.29
N GLY A 472 16.58 -2.32 -14.93
CA GLY A 472 15.91 -3.48 -14.39
C GLY A 472 15.94 -4.66 -15.35
N ALA A 473 15.99 -5.86 -14.80
CA ALA A 473 15.80 -7.10 -15.54
C ALA A 473 15.08 -8.13 -14.69
N ASN A 474 14.24 -8.93 -15.31
CA ASN A 474 13.56 -10.04 -14.66
C ASN A 474 13.55 -11.27 -15.57
N LEU A 475 13.65 -12.43 -14.96
CA LEU A 475 13.58 -13.73 -15.61
C LEU A 475 12.77 -14.68 -14.75
N ALA A 476 11.70 -15.27 -15.28
CA ALA A 476 10.93 -16.29 -14.58
C ALA A 476 10.92 -17.58 -15.39
N LEU A 477 11.38 -18.66 -14.76
CA LEU A 477 11.41 -20.00 -15.32
C LEU A 477 10.26 -20.80 -14.70
N SER A 478 9.38 -21.33 -15.54
CA SER A 478 8.22 -22.12 -15.13
C SER A 478 8.34 -23.55 -15.65
N ALA A 479 8.22 -24.53 -14.75
CA ALA A 479 8.22 -25.94 -15.09
C ALA A 479 7.06 -26.65 -14.40
N LYS A 480 6.64 -27.80 -14.94
CA LYS A 480 5.69 -28.69 -14.28
C LYS A 480 6.39 -30.01 -13.91
N VAL A 481 6.45 -30.34 -12.64
CA VAL A 481 7.00 -31.61 -12.15
C VAL A 481 5.88 -32.39 -11.46
N LYS A 482 5.59 -33.58 -11.98
CA LYS A 482 4.46 -34.43 -11.50
C LYS A 482 3.12 -33.66 -11.45
N GLY A 483 2.88 -32.74 -12.42
CA GLY A 483 1.66 -31.94 -12.49
C GLY A 483 1.71 -30.61 -11.71
N HIS A 484 2.62 -30.45 -10.75
CA HIS A 484 2.75 -29.26 -9.92
C HIS A 484 3.59 -28.19 -10.60
N PRO A 485 3.14 -26.94 -10.63
CA PRO A 485 3.92 -25.81 -11.18
C PRO A 485 5.06 -25.45 -10.23
N LEU A 486 6.26 -25.33 -10.79
CA LEU A 486 7.46 -24.81 -10.13
C LEU A 486 7.85 -23.52 -10.85
N ILE A 487 8.11 -22.46 -10.11
CA ILE A 487 8.49 -21.15 -10.64
C ILE A 487 9.78 -20.72 -9.95
N LEU A 488 10.81 -20.44 -10.74
CA LEU A 488 12.04 -19.81 -10.30
C LEU A 488 12.13 -18.44 -10.93
N GLU A 489 12.17 -17.39 -10.14
CA GLU A 489 12.21 -16.01 -10.59
C GLU A 489 13.50 -15.34 -10.11
N GLY A 490 14.21 -14.70 -11.03
CA GLY A 490 15.35 -13.82 -10.78
C GLY A 490 15.00 -12.40 -11.15
N ARG A 491 15.36 -11.43 -10.30
CA ARG A 491 15.22 -9.99 -10.56
C ARG A 491 16.52 -9.28 -10.27
N PHE A 492 16.87 -8.37 -11.15
CA PHE A 492 17.96 -7.43 -10.99
C PHE A 492 17.45 -6.01 -11.08
N ARG A 493 17.92 -5.11 -10.21
CA ARG A 493 17.66 -3.68 -10.30
C ARG A 493 18.89 -2.90 -9.86
N MET A 494 19.29 -1.95 -10.68
CA MET A 494 20.31 -0.96 -10.35
C MET A 494 19.72 0.43 -10.52
N GLU A 495 19.85 1.26 -9.51
CA GLU A 495 19.39 2.64 -9.53
C GLU A 495 20.48 3.56 -9.01
N ARG A 496 20.90 4.49 -9.83
CA ARG A 496 21.73 5.63 -9.46
C ARG A 496 20.85 6.88 -9.51
N ARG A 497 20.71 7.56 -8.39
CA ARG A 497 19.80 8.70 -8.27
C ARG A 497 20.42 9.87 -7.52
N SER A 498 20.06 11.06 -7.94
CA SER A 498 20.33 12.31 -7.21
C SER A 498 19.59 12.30 -5.89
N PRO A 499 20.15 12.95 -4.83
CA PRO A 499 19.42 13.27 -3.63
C PRO A 499 18.11 13.99 -3.92
N SER A 500 17.11 13.85 -3.07
CA SER A 500 15.90 14.67 -3.19
C SER A 500 16.23 16.14 -2.89
N PHE A 501 15.39 17.05 -3.35
CA PHE A 501 15.57 18.48 -3.03
C PHE A 501 15.62 18.70 -1.52
N TRP A 502 14.82 17.95 -0.75
CA TRP A 502 14.69 18.07 0.70
C TRP A 502 15.87 17.48 1.46
N ASP A 503 16.58 16.52 0.88
CA ASP A 503 17.80 15.97 1.45
C ASP A 503 18.95 16.98 1.44
N GLU A 504 18.96 17.87 0.44
CA GLU A 504 20.00 18.89 0.29
C GLU A 504 19.59 20.27 0.83
N ASN A 505 18.28 20.56 0.88
CA ASN A 505 17.78 21.92 1.17
C ASN A 505 16.57 21.85 2.08
N LEU A 506 16.76 22.09 3.37
CA LEU A 506 15.67 22.25 4.31
C LEU A 506 15.88 23.48 5.18
N PHE A 507 14.83 24.29 5.32
CA PHE A 507 14.78 25.40 6.26
C PHE A 507 13.45 25.36 7.02
N SER A 508 13.50 24.88 8.26
CA SER A 508 12.36 24.78 9.18
C SER A 508 12.77 25.29 10.57
N ASN A 509 11.81 25.40 11.47
CA ASN A 509 12.09 25.95 12.79
C ASN A 509 13.05 25.07 13.63
N HIS A 510 13.02 23.74 13.42
CA HIS A 510 13.86 22.82 14.17
C HIS A 510 15.07 22.31 13.40
N PHE A 511 15.01 22.32 12.07
CA PHE A 511 16.03 21.74 11.20
C PHE A 511 16.40 22.67 10.07
N VAL A 512 17.70 22.89 9.90
CA VAL A 512 18.25 23.68 8.80
C VAL A 512 19.47 22.96 8.24
N TRP A 513 19.44 22.68 6.94
CA TRP A 513 20.61 22.21 6.21
C TRP A 513 20.58 22.66 4.74
N PHE A 514 21.78 22.97 4.24
CA PHE A 514 22.06 23.28 2.85
C PHE A 514 23.38 22.55 2.48
N THR A 515 23.27 21.25 2.24
CA THR A 515 24.42 20.37 2.09
C THR A 515 24.34 19.65 0.75
N PRO A 516 25.32 19.84 -0.15
CA PRO A 516 25.39 19.05 -1.37
C PRO A 516 25.75 17.60 -0.99
N LEU A 517 25.01 16.66 -1.57
CA LEU A 517 25.19 15.23 -1.36
C LEU A 517 25.55 14.53 -2.67
N SER A 518 26.28 13.43 -2.57
CA SER A 518 26.59 12.56 -3.70
C SER A 518 25.37 11.74 -4.11
N LYS A 519 25.37 11.26 -5.36
CA LYS A 519 24.32 10.36 -5.86
C LYS A 519 24.39 9.01 -5.17
N GLU A 520 23.26 8.57 -4.63
CA GLU A 520 23.11 7.22 -4.07
C GLU A 520 23.01 6.20 -5.21
N THR A 521 23.76 5.08 -5.11
CA THR A 521 23.62 3.94 -6.02
C THR A 521 23.15 2.72 -5.24
N ASP A 522 22.01 2.17 -5.64
CA ASP A 522 21.41 0.98 -5.03
C ASP A 522 21.33 -0.13 -6.09
N THR A 523 22.05 -1.22 -5.85
CA THR A 523 22.05 -2.40 -6.70
C THR A 523 21.46 -3.57 -5.95
N ARG A 524 20.41 -4.20 -6.50
CA ARG A 524 19.70 -5.32 -5.87
C ARG A 524 19.61 -6.52 -6.79
N PHE A 525 19.73 -7.67 -6.19
CA PHE A 525 19.51 -8.95 -6.81
C PHE A 525 18.57 -9.79 -5.95
N GLU A 526 17.54 -10.38 -6.56
CA GLU A 526 16.56 -11.21 -5.87
C GLU A 526 16.35 -12.50 -6.65
N VAL A 527 16.30 -13.62 -5.91
CA VAL A 527 15.92 -14.93 -6.45
C VAL A 527 14.79 -15.49 -5.60
N THR A 528 13.70 -15.91 -6.24
CA THR A 528 12.52 -16.47 -5.58
C THR A 528 12.16 -17.81 -6.21
N PHE A 529 11.95 -18.80 -5.39
CA PHE A 529 11.42 -20.12 -5.78
C PHE A 529 10.02 -20.30 -5.20
N ARG A 530 9.06 -20.66 -6.06
CA ARG A 530 7.65 -20.83 -5.68
C ARG A 530 7.13 -22.19 -6.12
N VAL A 531 6.36 -22.81 -5.23
CA VAL A 531 5.54 -24.00 -5.52
C VAL A 531 4.11 -23.70 -5.06
N PRO A 532 3.26 -23.12 -5.94
CA PRO A 532 1.93 -22.60 -5.56
C PRO A 532 1.03 -23.66 -4.93
N ASP A 533 1.01 -24.88 -5.46
CA ASP A 533 0.17 -25.98 -4.95
C ASP A 533 0.52 -26.38 -3.51
N TYR A 534 1.76 -26.17 -3.12
CA TYR A 534 2.22 -26.42 -1.74
C TYR A 534 2.24 -25.15 -0.88
N ALA A 535 1.75 -24.01 -1.40
CA ALA A 535 1.84 -22.70 -0.75
C ALA A 535 3.25 -22.43 -0.18
N LEU A 536 4.28 -22.77 -0.96
CA LEU A 536 5.69 -22.60 -0.62
C LEU A 536 6.29 -21.48 -1.47
N GLU A 537 6.94 -20.55 -0.80
CA GLU A 537 7.79 -19.52 -1.42
C GLU A 537 9.05 -19.36 -0.58
N VAL A 538 10.21 -19.43 -1.21
CA VAL A 538 11.51 -19.19 -0.58
C VAL A 538 12.30 -18.27 -1.48
N GLY A 539 12.97 -17.29 -0.90
CA GLY A 539 13.78 -16.36 -1.68
C GLY A 539 14.96 -15.82 -0.93
N ALA A 540 15.91 -15.31 -1.69
CA ALA A 540 17.07 -14.59 -1.19
C ALA A 540 17.21 -13.26 -1.94
N LYS A 541 17.56 -12.20 -1.22
CA LYS A 541 17.78 -10.87 -1.76
C LYS A 541 19.15 -10.37 -1.30
N GLN A 542 19.91 -9.82 -2.23
CA GLN A 542 21.19 -9.16 -1.98
C GLN A 542 21.12 -7.73 -2.46
N GLY A 543 21.51 -6.79 -1.63
CA GLY A 543 21.60 -5.37 -1.96
C GLY A 543 22.98 -4.82 -1.64
N VAL A 544 23.43 -3.86 -2.45
CA VAL A 544 24.60 -3.02 -2.16
C VAL A 544 24.18 -1.58 -2.42
N VAL A 545 24.25 -0.77 -1.37
CA VAL A 545 23.94 0.66 -1.44
C VAL A 545 25.21 1.45 -1.20
N THR A 546 25.63 2.24 -2.18
CA THR A 546 26.79 3.14 -2.07
C THR A 546 26.29 4.56 -1.83
N ASP A 547 26.99 5.30 -0.97
CA ASP A 547 26.66 6.69 -0.63
C ASP A 547 25.22 6.83 -0.07
N LYS A 548 24.81 5.89 0.80
CA LYS A 548 23.47 5.86 1.39
C LYS A 548 23.17 7.13 2.15
N ILE A 549 22.05 7.81 1.79
CA ILE A 549 21.52 8.97 2.48
C ILE A 549 20.54 8.50 3.57
N TYR A 550 20.69 8.99 4.80
CA TYR A 550 19.85 8.62 5.94
C TYR A 550 19.85 9.72 7.01
N TYR A 551 18.94 9.62 7.97
CA TYR A 551 18.94 10.49 9.15
C TYR A 551 19.78 9.85 10.27
N GLY A 552 20.82 10.55 10.73
CA GLY A 552 21.69 10.12 11.82
C GLY A 552 21.03 10.20 13.21
N ALA A 553 21.80 9.95 14.26
CA ALA A 553 21.31 9.89 15.64
C ALA A 553 20.75 11.24 16.15
N ASP A 554 21.17 12.33 15.58
CA ASP A 554 20.66 13.69 15.84
C ASP A 554 19.47 14.08 14.94
N ALA A 555 18.96 13.15 14.16
CA ALA A 555 17.94 13.34 13.12
C ALA A 555 18.38 14.31 12.00
N LEU A 556 19.67 14.63 11.87
CA LEU A 556 20.20 15.37 10.74
C LEU A 556 20.46 14.45 9.55
N ILE A 557 20.32 15.02 8.35
CA ILE A 557 20.64 14.30 7.13
C ILE A 557 22.15 14.01 7.06
N THR A 558 22.50 12.79 6.72
CA THR A 558 23.89 12.36 6.59
C THR A 558 24.02 11.35 5.46
N GLN A 559 25.26 11.14 5.00
CA GLN A 559 25.55 10.21 3.91
C GLN A 559 26.66 9.25 4.33
N ALA A 560 26.47 7.96 4.10
CA ALA A 560 27.46 6.95 4.39
C ALA A 560 28.68 7.11 3.47
N PRO A 561 29.92 7.01 4.00
CA PRO A 561 31.14 7.24 3.21
C PRO A 561 31.53 6.09 2.28
N GLY A 562 30.66 5.08 2.13
CA GLY A 562 31.00 3.89 1.33
C GLY A 562 29.81 3.00 1.03
N ALA A 563 30.11 1.77 0.63
CA ALA A 563 29.10 0.79 0.28
C ALA A 563 28.63 0.00 1.51
N VAL A 564 27.33 -0.09 1.70
CA VAL A 564 26.67 -0.94 2.70
C VAL A 564 26.02 -2.11 1.98
N SER A 565 26.38 -3.34 2.35
CA SER A 565 25.76 -4.54 1.82
C SER A 565 24.65 -5.05 2.73
N LEU A 566 23.58 -5.53 2.14
CA LEU A 566 22.44 -6.11 2.83
C LEU A 566 22.07 -7.43 2.18
N THR A 567 21.94 -8.47 2.99
CA THR A 567 21.47 -9.78 2.56
C THR A 567 20.19 -10.13 3.30
N SER A 568 19.20 -10.65 2.61
CA SER A 568 18.02 -11.25 3.27
C SER A 568 17.67 -12.59 2.67
N VAL A 569 17.16 -13.48 3.51
CA VAL A 569 16.59 -14.77 3.11
C VAL A 569 15.21 -14.84 3.73
N TYR A 570 14.22 -15.20 2.93
CA TYR A 570 12.85 -15.32 3.42
C TYR A 570 12.22 -16.63 3.01
N ALA A 571 11.28 -17.10 3.82
CA ALA A 571 10.47 -18.27 3.53
C ALA A 571 9.02 -18.00 3.93
N ARG A 572 8.11 -18.42 3.07
CA ARG A 572 6.68 -18.47 3.35
C ARG A 572 6.18 -19.88 3.09
N LYS A 573 5.48 -20.47 4.06
CA LYS A 573 4.91 -21.81 3.96
C LYS A 573 3.63 -21.90 4.78
N ASP A 574 2.53 -22.28 4.12
CA ASP A 574 1.30 -22.69 4.78
C ASP A 574 1.23 -24.24 4.80
N PHE A 575 1.43 -24.82 5.97
CA PHE A 575 1.22 -26.26 6.18
C PHE A 575 -0.27 -26.52 6.42
N ARG A 576 -0.87 -27.35 5.57
CA ARG A 576 -2.29 -27.66 5.59
C ARG A 576 -2.51 -29.12 5.98
N ILE A 577 -3.20 -29.34 7.09
CA ILE A 577 -3.54 -30.68 7.60
C ILE A 577 -5.05 -30.68 7.84
N GLY A 578 -5.81 -31.16 6.85
CA GLY A 578 -7.26 -31.01 6.86
C GLY A 578 -7.68 -29.55 6.90
N GLY A 579 -8.39 -29.14 7.96
CA GLY A 579 -8.77 -27.73 8.19
C GLY A 579 -7.74 -26.90 8.96
N LEU A 580 -6.67 -27.54 9.47
CA LEU A 580 -5.61 -26.81 10.20
C LEU A 580 -4.63 -26.17 9.22
N HIS A 581 -4.39 -24.87 9.39
CA HIS A 581 -3.44 -24.07 8.66
C HIS A 581 -2.36 -23.55 9.61
N LEU A 582 -1.10 -23.73 9.24
CA LEU A 582 0.06 -23.20 9.94
C LEU A 582 0.85 -22.35 8.94
N ASP A 583 0.46 -21.08 8.78
CA ASP A 583 1.13 -20.13 7.87
C ASP A 583 2.34 -19.50 8.58
N HIS A 584 3.49 -19.71 8.00
CA HIS A 584 4.77 -19.20 8.47
C HIS A 584 5.32 -18.21 7.43
N ARG A 585 5.68 -17.03 7.88
CA ARG A 585 6.43 -16.03 7.12
C ARG A 585 7.63 -15.64 7.95
N VAL A 586 8.80 -16.00 7.48
CA VAL A 586 10.06 -15.79 8.20
C VAL A 586 11.02 -15.02 7.31
N LEU A 587 11.72 -14.07 7.90
CA LEU A 587 12.71 -13.23 7.26
C LEU A 587 13.97 -13.18 8.12
N LEU A 588 15.11 -13.46 7.51
CA LEU A 588 16.43 -13.27 8.08
C LEU A 588 17.15 -12.17 7.34
N GLN A 589 17.79 -11.22 8.04
CA GLN A 589 18.46 -10.07 7.41
C GLN A 589 19.80 -9.78 8.06
N TRP A 590 20.78 -9.42 7.25
CA TRP A 590 22.12 -8.99 7.68
C TRP A 590 22.51 -7.71 6.94
N SER A 591 22.88 -6.69 7.72
CA SER A 591 23.49 -5.47 7.20
C SER A 591 24.96 -5.46 7.57
N SER A 592 25.83 -5.08 6.64
CA SER A 592 27.26 -4.88 6.92
C SER A 592 27.52 -3.69 7.80
N ASP A 593 26.59 -2.74 7.85
CA ASP A 593 26.64 -1.57 8.73
C ASP A 593 25.25 -1.29 9.32
N GLN A 594 25.09 -1.65 10.58
CA GLN A 594 23.87 -1.46 11.36
C GLN A 594 23.68 -0.01 11.84
N GLU A 595 24.67 0.87 11.69
CA GLU A 595 24.52 2.30 11.98
C GLU A 595 23.81 3.01 10.84
N VAL A 596 24.11 2.59 9.61
CA VAL A 596 23.53 3.15 8.40
C VAL A 596 22.18 2.51 8.07
N ILE A 597 22.12 1.17 8.15
CA ILE A 597 20.89 0.40 7.85
C ILE A 597 20.62 -0.57 9.00
N PRO A 598 19.94 -0.11 10.07
CA PRO A 598 19.53 -0.97 11.17
C PRO A 598 18.38 -1.91 10.72
N VAL A 599 18.58 -3.22 10.92
CA VAL A 599 17.59 -4.26 10.66
C VAL A 599 17.65 -5.35 11.74
N PRO A 600 16.52 -5.95 12.13
CA PRO A 600 16.55 -7.12 13.00
C PRO A 600 17.13 -8.32 12.25
N LEU A 601 17.88 -9.18 12.96
CA LEU A 601 18.46 -10.39 12.38
C LEU A 601 17.37 -11.35 11.87
N ALA A 602 16.31 -11.52 12.65
CA ALA A 602 15.19 -12.38 12.30
C ALA A 602 13.87 -11.71 12.62
N SER A 603 12.90 -11.88 11.73
CA SER A 603 11.51 -11.47 11.92
C SER A 603 10.59 -12.57 11.45
N ALA A 604 9.44 -12.72 12.11
CA ALA A 604 8.46 -13.73 11.77
C ALA A 604 7.03 -13.22 11.93
N PHE A 605 6.16 -13.67 11.04
CA PHE A 605 4.72 -13.64 11.19
C PHE A 605 4.19 -15.07 11.11
N LEU A 606 3.56 -15.53 12.17
CA LEU A 606 3.00 -16.85 12.31
C LEU A 606 1.48 -16.73 12.43
N SER A 607 0.75 -17.47 11.62
CA SER A 607 -0.71 -17.47 11.67
C SER A 607 -1.22 -18.91 11.70
N TYR A 608 -1.71 -19.34 12.86
CA TYR A 608 -2.18 -20.69 13.10
C TYR A 608 -3.68 -20.67 13.32
N TYR A 609 -4.43 -21.34 12.44
CA TYR A 609 -5.87 -21.34 12.52
C TYR A 609 -6.48 -22.65 12.01
N TYR A 610 -7.67 -22.92 12.52
CA TYR A 610 -8.50 -24.01 12.05
C TYR A 610 -9.66 -23.45 11.22
N GLU A 611 -9.81 -23.95 9.99
CA GLU A 611 -10.83 -23.52 9.04
C GLU A 611 -11.84 -24.64 8.81
N PHE A 612 -13.13 -24.34 8.92
CA PHE A 612 -14.21 -25.28 8.74
C PHE A 612 -15.50 -24.64 8.23
N TRP A 613 -16.35 -25.47 7.66
CA TRP A 613 -17.68 -25.08 7.27
C TRP A 613 -18.65 -25.35 8.42
N VAL A 614 -19.31 -24.29 8.93
CA VAL A 614 -20.45 -24.41 9.84
C VAL A 614 -21.70 -24.83 9.07
N VAL A 615 -21.91 -24.19 7.92
CA VAL A 615 -22.93 -24.57 6.95
C VAL A 615 -22.26 -24.64 5.59
N ARG A 616 -22.26 -25.81 4.98
CA ARG A 616 -21.55 -26.08 3.72
C ARG A 616 -21.93 -25.06 2.65
N ASN A 617 -20.95 -24.47 2.00
CA ASN A 617 -21.07 -23.43 0.96
C ASN A 617 -21.80 -22.13 1.39
N VAL A 618 -22.16 -21.96 2.65
CA VAL A 618 -22.86 -20.79 3.17
C VAL A 618 -22.06 -20.04 4.21
N LEU A 619 -21.57 -20.74 5.25
CA LEU A 619 -20.81 -20.13 6.35
C LEU A 619 -19.54 -20.91 6.61
N ARG A 620 -18.42 -20.25 6.35
CA ARG A 620 -17.05 -20.73 6.61
C ARG A 620 -16.44 -19.91 7.74
N LEU A 621 -15.83 -20.58 8.71
CA LEU A 621 -15.17 -19.93 9.85
C LEU A 621 -13.69 -20.31 9.88
N GLN A 622 -12.90 -19.38 10.41
CA GLN A 622 -11.50 -19.58 10.82
C GLN A 622 -11.38 -19.12 12.27
N ILE A 623 -10.76 -19.93 13.12
CA ILE A 623 -10.48 -19.63 14.52
C ILE A 623 -8.99 -19.85 14.74
N GLY A 624 -8.28 -18.88 15.30
CA GLY A 624 -6.84 -19.01 15.47
C GLY A 624 -6.18 -17.84 16.13
N ALA A 625 -4.84 -17.82 15.98
CA ALA A 625 -3.96 -16.80 16.52
C ALA A 625 -2.96 -16.32 15.46
N ASP A 626 -2.64 -15.04 15.50
CA ASP A 626 -1.57 -14.40 14.75
C ASP A 626 -0.48 -13.96 15.74
N CYS A 627 0.78 -14.26 15.43
CA CYS A 627 1.93 -13.86 16.25
C CYS A 627 2.96 -13.15 15.37
N ARG A 628 3.46 -12.00 15.85
CA ARG A 628 4.55 -11.24 15.24
C ARG A 628 5.72 -11.22 16.19
N TYR A 629 6.90 -11.42 15.65
CA TYR A 629 8.13 -11.45 16.41
C TYR A 629 9.28 -10.87 15.59
N ASN A 630 10.16 -10.14 16.24
CA ASN A 630 11.48 -9.78 15.71
C ASN A 630 12.55 -9.85 16.81
N THR A 631 13.78 -10.17 16.42
CA THR A 631 14.92 -10.16 17.31
C THR A 631 15.27 -8.74 17.75
N ASN A 632 15.91 -8.61 18.89
CA ASN A 632 16.32 -7.34 19.48
C ASN A 632 17.40 -6.65 18.63
N TYR A 633 17.18 -5.38 18.32
CA TYR A 633 18.10 -4.53 17.57
C TYR A 633 17.90 -3.05 17.94
N TYR A 634 18.80 -2.16 17.53
CA TYR A 634 18.59 -0.73 17.65
C TYR A 634 17.55 -0.29 16.61
N SER A 635 16.28 -0.28 16.99
CA SER A 635 15.21 0.15 16.10
C SER A 635 15.31 1.65 15.84
N PRO A 636 14.98 2.12 14.64
CA PRO A 636 14.94 3.54 14.34
C PRO A 636 14.05 4.32 15.30
N GLY A 637 14.45 5.54 15.67
CA GLY A 637 13.56 6.50 16.33
C GLY A 637 12.71 7.23 15.31
N TYR A 638 11.69 7.96 15.76
CA TYR A 638 10.86 8.79 14.90
C TYR A 638 10.96 10.26 15.31
N ASN A 639 11.13 11.15 14.31
CA ASN A 639 11.16 12.59 14.52
C ASN A 639 9.90 13.23 13.94
N PRO A 640 9.01 13.80 14.78
CA PRO A 640 7.76 14.39 14.34
C PRO A 640 7.91 15.58 13.38
N ALA A 641 8.85 16.50 13.61
CA ALA A 641 9.04 17.66 12.73
C ALA A 641 9.47 17.26 11.31
N LEU A 642 10.28 16.20 11.19
CA LEU A 642 10.67 15.62 9.90
C LEU A 642 9.64 14.62 9.36
N SER A 643 8.78 14.06 10.21
CA SER A 643 7.90 12.92 9.89
C SER A 643 8.68 11.73 9.32
N ALA A 644 9.86 11.50 9.86
CA ALA A 644 10.81 10.52 9.36
C ALA A 644 11.43 9.69 10.47
N PHE A 645 11.75 8.45 10.13
CA PHE A 645 12.54 7.59 11.00
C PHE A 645 14.02 7.95 10.89
N TYR A 646 14.70 8.01 12.04
CA TYR A 646 16.12 8.28 12.15
C TYR A 646 16.85 7.16 12.89
N ASN A 647 18.12 6.95 12.58
CA ASN A 647 18.91 5.92 13.22
C ASN A 647 19.36 6.36 14.61
N GLN A 648 19.21 5.50 15.61
CA GLN A 648 19.62 5.75 16.99
C GLN A 648 20.29 4.52 17.59
N ARG A 649 21.02 4.70 18.70
CA ARG A 649 21.75 3.64 19.40
C ARG A 649 21.54 3.65 20.92
N GLU A 650 20.51 4.31 21.39
CA GLU A 650 20.18 4.39 22.82
C GLU A 650 19.27 3.23 23.24
N VAL A 651 18.26 2.92 22.44
CA VAL A 651 17.18 2.00 22.79
C VAL A 651 17.14 0.83 21.81
N ARG A 652 17.11 -0.39 22.37
CA ARG A 652 16.86 -1.61 21.61
C ARG A 652 15.41 -2.06 21.80
N THR A 653 14.77 -2.52 20.73
CA THR A 653 13.41 -3.10 20.79
C THR A 653 13.39 -4.45 20.10
N GLY A 654 12.43 -5.28 20.47
CA GLY A 654 12.26 -6.63 19.94
C GLY A 654 12.26 -7.70 21.03
N ASN A 655 12.44 -8.97 20.63
CA ASN A 655 12.39 -10.16 21.48
C ASN A 655 11.05 -10.34 22.21
N TYR A 656 9.98 -9.78 21.64
CA TYR A 656 8.64 -9.89 22.19
C TYR A 656 7.64 -10.45 21.16
N PRO A 657 6.97 -11.59 21.44
CA PRO A 657 5.96 -12.15 20.57
C PRO A 657 4.62 -11.43 20.75
N TYR A 658 4.28 -10.54 19.83
CA TYR A 658 2.99 -9.84 19.85
C TYR A 658 1.89 -10.73 19.27
N THR A 659 0.94 -11.16 20.11
CA THR A 659 -0.03 -12.19 19.74
C THR A 659 -1.47 -11.66 19.79
N ASP A 660 -2.23 -11.95 18.72
CA ASP A 660 -3.64 -11.66 18.57
C ASP A 660 -4.43 -12.97 18.49
N LEU A 661 -5.61 -13.06 19.11
CA LEU A 661 -6.58 -14.13 18.88
C LEU A 661 -7.71 -13.64 17.97
N PHE A 662 -8.19 -14.52 17.09
CA PHE A 662 -9.23 -14.11 16.16
C PHE A 662 -10.25 -15.23 15.84
N VAL A 663 -11.42 -14.78 15.45
CA VAL A 663 -12.44 -15.56 14.75
C VAL A 663 -12.83 -14.80 13.50
N THR A 664 -12.72 -15.41 12.34
CA THR A 664 -13.10 -14.80 11.06
C THR A 664 -14.14 -15.65 10.36
N GLY A 665 -15.17 -15.06 9.81
CA GLY A 665 -16.24 -15.72 9.10
C GLY A 665 -16.51 -15.16 7.73
N LYS A 666 -16.85 -16.04 6.77
CA LYS A 666 -17.42 -15.66 5.47
C LYS A 666 -18.80 -16.26 5.35
N TRP A 667 -19.81 -15.39 5.33
CA TRP A 667 -21.20 -15.74 5.12
C TRP A 667 -21.64 -15.23 3.75
N LYS A 668 -21.64 -16.15 2.78
CA LYS A 668 -21.86 -15.78 1.36
C LYS A 668 -20.88 -14.67 0.91
N ARG A 669 -21.36 -13.43 0.74
CA ARG A 669 -20.59 -12.25 0.30
C ARG A 669 -20.12 -11.36 1.44
N MET A 670 -20.54 -11.65 2.66
CA MET A 670 -20.16 -10.91 3.86
C MET A 670 -18.98 -11.58 4.54
N ARG A 671 -18.00 -10.78 4.96
CA ARG A 671 -16.87 -11.19 5.79
C ARG A 671 -16.96 -10.46 7.13
N ILE A 672 -16.78 -11.20 8.21
CA ILE A 672 -16.80 -10.66 9.57
C ILE A 672 -15.57 -11.18 10.29
N PHE A 673 -14.93 -10.37 11.12
CA PHE A 673 -13.99 -10.88 12.11
C PHE A 673 -14.26 -10.27 13.48
N LEU A 674 -13.89 -11.04 14.50
CA LEU A 674 -13.73 -10.63 15.89
C LEU A 674 -12.28 -10.93 16.26
N LYS A 675 -11.58 -9.96 16.85
CA LYS A 675 -10.17 -10.12 17.21
C LYS A 675 -9.92 -9.51 18.57
N TYR A 676 -9.16 -10.20 19.41
CA TYR A 676 -8.55 -9.62 20.60
C TYR A 676 -7.06 -9.46 20.36
N GLN A 677 -6.65 -8.21 20.27
CA GLN A 677 -5.27 -7.83 20.00
C GLN A 677 -4.45 -7.85 21.26
N HIS A 678 -3.16 -8.25 21.18
CA HIS A 678 -2.18 -8.27 22.28
C HIS A 678 -2.65 -9.06 23.51
N ILE A 679 -3.13 -10.30 23.27
CA ILE A 679 -3.66 -11.16 24.34
C ILE A 679 -2.61 -11.55 25.39
N ASN A 680 -1.35 -11.58 24.98
CA ASN A 680 -0.22 -11.98 25.84
C ASN A 680 0.44 -10.83 26.59
N LYS A 681 -0.19 -9.64 26.66
CA LYS A 681 0.33 -8.53 27.46
C LYS A 681 0.48 -8.95 28.92
N GLY A 682 1.68 -8.76 29.48
CA GLY A 682 2.01 -9.11 30.88
C GLY A 682 2.32 -10.58 31.14
N LEU A 683 2.26 -11.47 30.13
CA LEU A 683 2.60 -12.90 30.29
C LEU A 683 4.12 -13.14 30.21
N TRP A 684 4.83 -12.35 29.45
CA TRP A 684 6.27 -12.49 29.23
C TRP A 684 6.95 -11.11 29.27
N GLY A 685 8.14 -11.09 29.90
CA GLY A 685 8.95 -9.87 30.00
C GLY A 685 8.52 -8.92 31.11
N ASN A 686 9.26 -7.84 31.28
CA ASN A 686 9.05 -6.84 32.34
C ASN A 686 7.96 -5.80 31.98
N GLY A 687 7.15 -6.04 30.96
CA GLY A 687 6.12 -5.11 30.51
C GLY A 687 6.58 -4.08 29.50
N GLU A 688 7.83 -4.11 29.09
CA GLU A 688 8.41 -3.18 28.10
C GLU A 688 8.15 -3.68 26.68
N TYR A 689 7.05 -3.26 26.07
CA TYR A 689 6.63 -3.68 24.74
C TYR A 689 6.73 -2.52 23.77
N PHE A 690 7.81 -2.44 22.99
CA PHE A 690 8.06 -1.37 22.03
C PHE A 690 8.12 -1.88 20.60
N SER A 691 7.43 -1.19 19.70
CA SER A 691 7.54 -1.40 18.26
C SER A 691 8.80 -0.74 17.70
N THR A 692 9.05 0.49 18.12
CA THR A 692 10.25 1.27 17.78
C THR A 692 10.68 2.08 18.98
N ALA A 693 11.84 2.71 18.92
CA ALA A 693 12.41 3.44 20.05
C ALA A 693 11.41 4.44 20.66
N ARG A 694 11.12 4.27 21.95
CA ARG A 694 10.20 5.10 22.74
C ARG A 694 8.71 5.05 22.36
N TYR A 695 8.30 4.20 21.39
CA TYR A 695 6.89 4.03 21.01
C TYR A 695 6.42 2.62 21.37
N PRO A 696 5.58 2.51 22.41
CA PRO A 696 5.10 1.21 22.87
C PRO A 696 4.09 0.61 21.89
N LEU A 697 4.03 -0.72 21.90
CA LEU A 697 3.00 -1.49 21.20
C LEU A 697 1.60 -1.16 21.80
N ASN A 698 0.58 -1.25 20.96
CA ASN A 698 -0.80 -1.05 21.41
C ASN A 698 -1.15 -2.00 22.56
N PRO A 699 -1.87 -1.52 23.58
CA PRO A 699 -2.40 -2.36 24.65
C PRO A 699 -3.44 -3.36 24.12
N GLY A 700 -3.85 -4.31 24.98
CA GLY A 700 -4.90 -5.25 24.64
C GLY A 700 -6.22 -4.55 24.29
N MET A 701 -6.81 -4.91 23.14
CA MET A 701 -8.10 -4.37 22.73
C MET A 701 -8.91 -5.34 21.89
N PHE A 702 -10.21 -5.24 22.01
CA PHE A 702 -11.16 -5.98 21.19
C PHE A 702 -11.46 -5.21 19.90
N LYS A 703 -11.49 -5.93 18.77
CA LYS A 703 -11.76 -5.38 17.45
C LYS A 703 -12.82 -6.18 16.72
N ILE A 704 -13.67 -5.48 15.98
CA ILE A 704 -14.67 -6.07 15.10
C ILE A 704 -14.52 -5.48 13.70
N GLY A 705 -14.70 -6.31 12.68
CA GLY A 705 -14.71 -5.87 11.30
C GLY A 705 -15.80 -6.55 10.49
N LEU A 706 -16.42 -5.78 9.61
CA LEU A 706 -17.44 -6.19 8.67
C LEU A 706 -17.07 -5.72 7.27
N SER A 707 -17.11 -6.62 6.30
CA SER A 707 -17.04 -6.27 4.87
C SER A 707 -18.19 -6.90 4.12
N TRP A 708 -18.92 -6.12 3.39
CA TRP A 708 -20.07 -6.58 2.63
C TRP A 708 -19.95 -6.18 1.16
N GLY A 709 -19.92 -7.18 0.28
CA GLY A 709 -19.93 -7.01 -1.18
C GLY A 709 -21.33 -7.15 -1.74
N PHE A 710 -21.78 -6.11 -2.44
CA PHE A 710 -23.04 -6.10 -3.20
C PHE A 710 -22.68 -6.22 -4.69
N TYR A 711 -22.78 -7.41 -5.24
CA TYR A 711 -22.63 -7.71 -6.67
C TYR A 711 -23.43 -8.97 -6.96
N ASP A 712 -24.15 -9.00 -8.04
CA ASP A 712 -24.93 -10.18 -8.46
C ASP A 712 -24.17 -11.03 -9.48
#